data_40c7163457161176eefc838371911af6
#
_entry.id   40c7163457161176eefc838371911af6
#
_cell.length_a   1.000
_cell.length_b   1.000
_cell.length_c   1.000
_cell.angle_alpha   90.00
_cell.angle_beta   90.00
_cell.angle_gamma   90.00
#
_symmetry.space_group_name_H-M   'P 1'
#
loop_
_entity.id
_entity.type
_entity.pdbx_description
1 polymer ?
#
loop_
_entity_poly.entity_id
_entity_poly.type
_entity_poly.pdbx_seq_one_letter_code
_entity_poly.pdbx_strand_id
1 'polypeptide(L)'
;MNSFRTPRSHTDRLRNRIADGDIDRVADEALRVMESSRGAWGAGWEKALDQLRSLPAEHRRTLLHALADRFHQAGDDTEARCRHLALCTLVGEGLDGAERLADDPLAAERRKALDDLGRRRSFWHVVRFETLIRAELAAGRLLPAPVVAVVRRAALDAYRGADLVVLARQLTDPVLNVGEAWAEQALSDAGTPDWQALLAHALTATASKPTAKWDKQARALLATLGTDRVRDTVLSWLALVGRPRTLPLERQEWEPDINNAYDPYNATALRGLAWLLSLLPPHTGTARALGALVETSLKKVAGTGPRNPKVANAGVIALARVDSEAALAELARLATRVTYKNTAKLLDTALEARASALGLGREEIEELAVPAYGLMDIGHAEHRLGEATALLEVRGPRALLSWRNVAGKQIKTVPAAVKRDHPDELKDLKTAVKDIDKMLSAQSERLDRQFLARRSWPYAVWRERYLDHPLVGTLARRLLWTIDGVTAGYADGELRTLADEPLTEGDRVEIWHPVGHEPAEIVAWRDWLERHGITQPFKQAHREIYLLTDAERATGTYSNRFAAHVLRQHQFHSLAAIRGWHNKLRLCVDDCAPPATRELPRWGLRAEYWIEGDGAEYGVDTTDSGSYLRLRTDQVRFYPIDAPQNSAHCSGGEYAMWLRDDQDPVEPIPLADIPPLVLSEVLRDVDLFVGVASVGNDPTWQDGGPDGRFREYWASYGFGELNASAETRRTLLDRLIPRLAIADRCTLEGRFLHVRGDRHTYKIHLGSGNILMTPNDQYLCIVPKSAPVSEGTGYLPYEGDRMLAVILSKAMMLAADTKITDPSILSQL
;
A
#
# COMPACT_ATOMS: atom_id res chain seq x y z
N MET A 1 -5.15 -17.01 -58.37
CA MET A 1 -6.53 -17.50 -58.14
C MET A 1 -6.45 -18.91 -57.57
N ASN A 2 -6.28 -19.07 -56.27
CA ASN A 2 -6.41 -20.36 -55.61
C ASN A 2 -7.81 -20.39 -54.97
N SER A 3 -8.70 -21.17 -55.62
CA SER A 3 -10.05 -21.43 -55.14
C SER A 3 -10.02 -22.11 -53.76
N PHE A 4 -10.52 -21.41 -52.76
CA PHE A 4 -10.89 -21.99 -51.47
C PHE A 4 -11.92 -23.12 -51.73
N ARG A 5 -11.46 -24.37 -51.74
CA ARG A 5 -12.32 -25.55 -51.75
C ARG A 5 -13.09 -25.58 -50.45
N THR A 6 -14.39 -25.42 -50.51
CA THR A 6 -15.30 -25.41 -49.35
C THR A 6 -15.30 -26.72 -48.56
N PRO A 7 -15.57 -26.72 -47.25
CA PRO A 7 -15.64 -27.92 -46.40
C PRO A 7 -16.57 -29.04 -46.93
N ARG A 8 -17.59 -28.70 -47.73
CA ARG A 8 -18.49 -29.64 -48.41
C ARG A 8 -17.77 -30.70 -49.24
N SER A 9 -16.63 -30.41 -49.83
CA SER A 9 -15.90 -31.33 -50.70
C SER A 9 -15.26 -32.51 -49.93
N HIS A 10 -14.85 -32.34 -48.67
CA HIS A 10 -14.29 -33.43 -47.86
C HIS A 10 -15.38 -34.33 -47.26
N THR A 11 -16.49 -33.74 -46.81
CA THR A 11 -17.61 -34.51 -46.29
C THR A 11 -18.26 -35.38 -47.39
N ASP A 12 -18.35 -34.86 -48.62
CA ASP A 12 -18.88 -35.66 -49.76
C ASP A 12 -17.89 -36.77 -50.16
N ARG A 13 -16.60 -36.53 -50.11
CA ARG A 13 -15.59 -37.59 -50.33
C ARG A 13 -15.65 -38.66 -49.27
N LEU A 14 -15.80 -38.30 -47.99
CA LEU A 14 -16.01 -39.26 -46.90
C LEU A 14 -17.22 -40.14 -47.13
N ARG A 15 -18.36 -39.56 -47.60
CA ARG A 15 -19.56 -40.31 -47.93
C ARG A 15 -19.29 -41.35 -49.04
N ASN A 16 -18.59 -40.93 -50.09
CA ASN A 16 -18.24 -41.83 -51.20
C ASN A 16 -17.33 -42.94 -50.74
N ARG A 17 -16.34 -42.68 -49.88
CA ARG A 17 -15.44 -43.70 -49.29
C ARG A 17 -16.18 -44.70 -48.43
N ILE A 18 -17.14 -44.26 -47.69
CA ILE A 18 -18.04 -45.13 -46.90
C ILE A 18 -18.84 -46.02 -47.81
N ALA A 19 -19.36 -45.50 -48.96
CA ALA A 19 -20.11 -46.31 -49.92
C ALA A 19 -19.20 -47.34 -50.69
N ASP A 20 -17.93 -47.00 -50.89
CA ASP A 20 -16.94 -47.91 -51.50
C ASP A 20 -16.55 -49.06 -50.54
N GLY A 21 -16.84 -49.00 -49.25
CA GLY A 21 -16.50 -50.00 -48.23
C GLY A 21 -15.02 -50.06 -47.84
N ASP A 22 -14.16 -49.18 -48.32
CA ASP A 22 -12.73 -49.12 -48.07
C ASP A 22 -12.48 -48.37 -46.75
N ILE A 23 -12.41 -49.11 -45.65
CA ILE A 23 -12.24 -48.56 -44.29
C ILE A 23 -10.92 -47.79 -44.12
N ASP A 24 -9.85 -48.22 -44.76
CA ASP A 24 -8.56 -47.50 -44.69
C ASP A 24 -8.66 -46.11 -45.29
N ARG A 25 -9.29 -45.99 -46.47
CA ARG A 25 -9.56 -44.68 -47.07
C ARG A 25 -10.60 -43.83 -46.31
N VAL A 26 -11.54 -44.49 -45.63
CA VAL A 26 -12.48 -43.81 -44.72
C VAL A 26 -11.70 -43.17 -43.55
N ALA A 27 -10.72 -43.89 -42.95
CA ALA A 27 -9.87 -43.35 -41.90
C ALA A 27 -9.07 -42.14 -42.39
N ASP A 28 -8.42 -42.17 -43.54
CA ASP A 28 -7.66 -41.08 -44.12
C ASP A 28 -8.51 -39.83 -44.39
N GLU A 29 -9.72 -40.02 -44.93
CA GLU A 29 -10.61 -38.90 -45.25
C GLU A 29 -11.27 -38.34 -43.97
N ALA A 30 -11.54 -39.12 -42.97
CA ALA A 30 -12.03 -38.66 -41.66
C ALA A 30 -11.00 -37.76 -40.97
N LEU A 31 -9.73 -38.15 -41.00
CA LEU A 31 -8.63 -37.31 -40.49
C LEU A 31 -8.46 -36.01 -41.27
N ARG A 32 -8.56 -36.05 -42.62
CA ARG A 32 -8.54 -34.86 -43.45
C ARG A 32 -9.72 -33.90 -43.17
N VAL A 33 -10.92 -34.42 -42.94
CA VAL A 33 -12.09 -33.61 -42.54
C VAL A 33 -11.81 -32.92 -41.24
N MET A 34 -11.24 -33.66 -40.28
CA MET A 34 -10.90 -33.13 -38.97
C MET A 34 -9.82 -32.04 -39.04
N GLU A 35 -8.75 -32.24 -39.82
CA GLU A 35 -7.67 -31.27 -40.02
C GLU A 35 -8.13 -30.03 -40.78
N SER A 36 -8.98 -30.19 -41.79
CA SER A 36 -9.48 -29.08 -42.61
C SER A 36 -10.39 -28.13 -41.86
N SER A 37 -10.98 -28.56 -40.76
CA SER A 37 -11.89 -27.78 -39.92
C SER A 37 -11.18 -26.75 -39.04
N ARG A 38 -9.84 -26.69 -38.98
CA ARG A 38 -9.04 -25.76 -38.14
C ARG A 38 -9.61 -25.55 -36.76
N GLY A 39 -10.12 -26.61 -36.14
CA GLY A 39 -10.66 -26.59 -34.79
C GLY A 39 -12.07 -25.98 -34.62
N ALA A 40 -12.64 -25.37 -35.64
CA ALA A 40 -14.06 -25.03 -35.64
C ALA A 40 -14.86 -26.24 -36.20
N TRP A 41 -15.29 -27.10 -35.26
CA TRP A 41 -16.13 -28.24 -35.59
C TRP A 41 -17.52 -27.72 -35.97
N GLY A 42 -17.63 -27.19 -37.18
CA GLY A 42 -18.88 -26.65 -37.71
C GLY A 42 -19.83 -27.72 -38.25
N ALA A 43 -20.99 -27.32 -38.78
CA ALA A 43 -22.06 -28.19 -39.27
C ALA A 43 -21.61 -29.29 -40.28
N GLY A 44 -20.49 -29.11 -40.94
CA GLY A 44 -19.89 -30.12 -41.85
C GLY A 44 -19.24 -31.29 -41.09
N TRP A 45 -18.64 -31.05 -39.96
CA TRP A 45 -18.03 -32.06 -39.10
C TRP A 45 -19.08 -32.97 -38.46
N GLU A 46 -20.16 -32.39 -37.87
CA GLU A 46 -21.23 -33.18 -37.27
C GLU A 46 -21.85 -34.16 -38.27
N LYS A 47 -22.07 -33.70 -39.52
CA LYS A 47 -22.53 -34.58 -40.59
C LYS A 47 -21.53 -35.70 -40.93
N ALA A 48 -20.22 -35.44 -40.95
CA ALA A 48 -19.22 -36.45 -41.16
C ALA A 48 -19.21 -37.47 -39.98
N LEU A 49 -19.29 -36.97 -38.75
CA LEU A 49 -19.32 -37.81 -37.57
C LEU A 49 -20.59 -38.71 -37.54
N ASP A 50 -21.75 -38.18 -37.88
CA ASP A 50 -22.97 -38.95 -37.99
C ASP A 50 -22.89 -40.08 -39.04
N GLN A 51 -22.22 -39.81 -40.18
CA GLN A 51 -21.93 -40.83 -41.18
C GLN A 51 -21.03 -41.94 -40.64
N LEU A 52 -19.96 -41.58 -39.89
CA LEU A 52 -19.08 -42.57 -39.26
C LEU A 52 -19.78 -43.37 -38.18
N ARG A 53 -20.66 -42.75 -37.38
CA ARG A 53 -21.45 -43.41 -36.34
C ARG A 53 -22.54 -44.30 -36.90
N SER A 54 -23.02 -44.06 -38.12
CA SER A 54 -24.02 -44.90 -38.82
C SER A 54 -23.46 -46.18 -39.41
N LEU A 55 -22.14 -46.33 -39.42
CA LEU A 55 -21.49 -47.58 -39.85
C LEU A 55 -21.88 -48.75 -38.92
N PRO A 56 -21.99 -49.97 -39.47
CA PRO A 56 -22.15 -51.19 -38.66
C PRO A 56 -21.05 -51.32 -37.59
N ALA A 57 -21.36 -51.93 -36.45
CA ALA A 57 -20.45 -52.03 -35.31
C ALA A 57 -19.09 -52.67 -35.69
N GLU A 58 -19.11 -53.69 -36.54
CA GLU A 58 -17.93 -54.35 -37.02
C GLU A 58 -17.05 -53.41 -37.87
N HIS A 59 -17.63 -52.66 -38.80
CA HIS A 59 -16.93 -51.68 -39.59
C HIS A 59 -16.36 -50.52 -38.72
N ARG A 60 -17.06 -50.12 -37.65
CA ARG A 60 -16.56 -49.10 -36.71
C ARG A 60 -15.37 -49.62 -35.93
N ARG A 61 -15.39 -50.91 -35.50
CA ARG A 61 -14.20 -51.50 -34.83
C ARG A 61 -13.01 -51.53 -35.76
N THR A 62 -13.16 -52.02 -37.06
CA THR A 62 -12.10 -51.98 -38.06
C THR A 62 -11.56 -50.53 -38.26
N LEU A 63 -12.48 -49.55 -38.32
CA LEU A 63 -12.10 -48.14 -38.44
C LEU A 63 -11.32 -47.63 -37.21
N LEU A 64 -11.67 -48.05 -35.99
CA LEU A 64 -10.88 -47.70 -34.81
C LEU A 64 -9.47 -48.24 -34.85
N HIS A 65 -9.27 -49.46 -35.30
CA HIS A 65 -7.91 -50.02 -35.50
C HIS A 65 -7.13 -49.27 -36.59
N ALA A 66 -7.75 -48.99 -37.73
CA ALA A 66 -7.17 -48.21 -38.78
C ALA A 66 -6.76 -46.78 -38.35
N LEU A 67 -7.57 -46.15 -37.52
CA LEU A 67 -7.27 -44.85 -36.92
C LEU A 67 -6.15 -44.95 -35.86
N ALA A 68 -6.07 -46.05 -35.11
CA ALA A 68 -5.00 -46.32 -34.16
C ALA A 68 -3.63 -46.46 -34.84
N ASP A 69 -3.60 -47.23 -35.95
CA ASP A 69 -2.37 -47.35 -36.73
C ASP A 69 -1.84 -46.01 -37.25
N ARG A 70 -2.74 -45.15 -37.71
CA ARG A 70 -2.41 -43.77 -38.14
C ARG A 70 -1.97 -42.87 -36.99
N PHE A 71 -2.54 -43.06 -35.82
CA PHE A 71 -2.11 -42.35 -34.60
C PHE A 71 -0.64 -42.69 -34.28
N HIS A 72 -0.25 -43.95 -34.35
CA HIS A 72 1.12 -44.38 -34.10
C HIS A 72 2.11 -43.94 -35.20
N GLN A 73 1.61 -43.68 -36.42
CA GLN A 73 2.39 -43.14 -37.54
C GLN A 73 2.49 -41.61 -37.53
N ALA A 74 1.58 -40.93 -36.80
CA ALA A 74 1.61 -39.49 -36.67
C ALA A 74 2.83 -39.06 -35.83
N GLY A 75 3.48 -37.98 -36.23
CA GLY A 75 4.60 -37.39 -35.47
C GLY A 75 4.21 -36.93 -34.07
N ASP A 76 5.16 -36.36 -33.33
CA ASP A 76 5.03 -35.93 -31.92
C ASP A 76 4.19 -34.65 -31.72
N ASP A 77 3.41 -34.18 -32.69
CA ASP A 77 2.49 -33.05 -32.55
C ASP A 77 1.38 -33.43 -31.57
N THR A 78 1.48 -32.86 -30.35
CA THR A 78 0.55 -33.11 -29.25
C THR A 78 -0.88 -32.74 -29.60
N GLU A 79 -1.12 -31.64 -30.35
CA GLU A 79 -2.48 -31.23 -30.73
C GLU A 79 -3.10 -32.18 -31.77
N ALA A 80 -2.32 -32.59 -32.78
CA ALA A 80 -2.75 -33.56 -33.77
C ALA A 80 -3.09 -34.92 -33.12
N ARG A 81 -2.26 -35.39 -32.21
CA ARG A 81 -2.48 -36.63 -31.45
C ARG A 81 -3.78 -36.53 -30.59
N CYS A 82 -4.00 -35.40 -29.91
CA CYS A 82 -5.24 -35.22 -29.14
C CYS A 82 -6.48 -35.20 -30.03
N ARG A 83 -6.41 -34.60 -31.22
CA ARG A 83 -7.51 -34.62 -32.19
C ARG A 83 -7.79 -36.04 -32.70
N HIS A 84 -6.76 -36.84 -32.98
CA HIS A 84 -6.92 -38.27 -33.35
C HIS A 84 -7.61 -39.08 -32.26
N LEU A 85 -7.16 -38.90 -31.00
CA LEU A 85 -7.81 -39.57 -29.84
C LEU A 85 -9.27 -39.16 -29.69
N ALA A 86 -9.60 -37.88 -29.90
CA ALA A 86 -10.97 -37.38 -29.85
C ALA A 86 -11.82 -38.01 -30.99
N LEU A 87 -11.29 -38.10 -32.20
CA LEU A 87 -11.98 -38.77 -33.33
C LEU A 87 -12.26 -40.23 -33.03
N CYS A 88 -11.25 -40.99 -32.54
CA CYS A 88 -11.45 -42.40 -32.15
C CYS A 88 -12.52 -42.53 -31.08
N THR A 89 -12.48 -41.64 -30.08
CA THR A 89 -13.48 -41.63 -29.01
C THR A 89 -14.91 -41.43 -29.54
N LEU A 90 -15.07 -40.44 -30.46
CA LEU A 90 -16.37 -40.11 -31.05
C LEU A 90 -16.90 -41.20 -31.98
N VAL A 91 -16.04 -41.85 -32.75
CA VAL A 91 -16.38 -42.98 -33.60
C VAL A 91 -16.81 -44.20 -32.75
N GLY A 92 -16.17 -44.36 -31.57
CA GLY A 92 -16.51 -45.43 -30.62
C GLY A 92 -17.79 -45.22 -29.84
N GLU A 93 -18.39 -44.03 -29.86
CA GLU A 93 -19.62 -43.76 -29.12
C GLU A 93 -20.79 -44.66 -29.55
N GLY A 94 -21.49 -45.29 -28.59
CA GLY A 94 -22.64 -46.19 -28.87
C GLY A 94 -22.26 -47.61 -29.24
N LEU A 95 -20.98 -48.01 -29.22
CA LEU A 95 -20.60 -49.43 -29.15
C LEU A 95 -20.85 -49.96 -27.74
N ASP A 96 -21.30 -51.20 -27.58
CA ASP A 96 -21.64 -51.76 -26.29
C ASP A 96 -20.52 -51.67 -25.26
N GLY A 97 -20.83 -51.30 -24.01
CA GLY A 97 -19.86 -50.94 -23.00
C GLY A 97 -18.83 -51.99 -22.64
N ALA A 98 -19.15 -53.27 -22.65
CA ALA A 98 -18.23 -54.37 -22.40
C ALA A 98 -17.30 -54.60 -23.57
N GLU A 99 -17.80 -54.48 -24.78
CA GLU A 99 -17.02 -54.61 -26.03
C GLU A 99 -16.13 -53.41 -26.28
N ARG A 100 -16.56 -52.22 -25.89
CA ARG A 100 -15.79 -50.96 -26.00
C ARG A 100 -14.57 -50.97 -25.10
N LEU A 101 -14.61 -51.59 -23.91
CA LEU A 101 -13.50 -51.67 -22.99
C LEU A 101 -12.43 -52.69 -23.41
N ALA A 102 -12.86 -53.78 -24.09
CA ALA A 102 -11.93 -54.82 -24.56
C ALA A 102 -11.18 -54.44 -25.88
N ASP A 103 -11.87 -53.68 -26.75
CA ASP A 103 -11.41 -53.36 -28.09
C ASP A 103 -10.99 -51.91 -28.33
N ASP A 104 -10.76 -51.11 -27.23
CA ASP A 104 -10.25 -49.73 -27.39
C ASP A 104 -8.75 -49.70 -27.58
N PRO A 105 -8.22 -49.64 -28.84
CA PRO A 105 -6.81 -49.79 -29.13
C PRO A 105 -5.95 -48.59 -28.64
N LEU A 106 -6.60 -47.48 -28.27
CA LEU A 106 -5.92 -46.25 -27.82
C LEU A 106 -6.28 -45.87 -26.38
N ALA A 107 -6.81 -46.77 -25.57
CA ALA A 107 -7.19 -46.48 -24.19
C ALA A 107 -6.00 -46.03 -23.31
N ALA A 108 -4.83 -46.65 -23.54
CA ALA A 108 -3.60 -46.27 -22.82
C ALA A 108 -3.09 -44.87 -23.22
N GLU A 109 -3.16 -44.57 -24.51
CA GLU A 109 -2.70 -43.28 -25.07
C GLU A 109 -3.67 -42.15 -24.65
N ARG A 110 -4.94 -42.41 -24.58
CA ARG A 110 -5.96 -41.48 -24.07
C ARG A 110 -5.69 -41.14 -22.60
N ARG A 111 -5.37 -42.13 -21.77
CA ARG A 111 -5.01 -41.88 -20.35
C ARG A 111 -3.73 -41.07 -20.23
N LYS A 112 -2.71 -41.38 -21.00
CA LYS A 112 -1.48 -40.62 -21.05
C LYS A 112 -1.73 -39.16 -21.47
N ALA A 113 -2.57 -38.92 -22.49
CA ALA A 113 -2.93 -37.58 -22.92
C ALA A 113 -3.68 -36.80 -21.82
N LEU A 114 -4.51 -37.46 -21.01
CA LEU A 114 -5.18 -36.88 -19.87
C LEU A 114 -4.20 -36.59 -18.72
N ASP A 115 -3.23 -37.47 -18.46
CA ASP A 115 -2.19 -37.22 -17.44
C ASP A 115 -1.32 -36.02 -17.83
N ASP A 116 -0.94 -35.90 -19.09
CA ASP A 116 -0.21 -34.72 -19.61
C ASP A 116 -1.07 -33.46 -19.55
N LEU A 117 -2.39 -33.58 -19.81
CA LEU A 117 -3.34 -32.50 -19.62
C LEU A 117 -3.36 -31.99 -18.16
N GLY A 118 -3.32 -32.90 -17.21
CA GLY A 118 -3.35 -32.58 -15.78
C GLY A 118 -2.22 -31.64 -15.33
N ARG A 119 -1.10 -31.60 -16.06
CA ARG A 119 0.05 -30.70 -15.82
C ARG A 119 -0.13 -29.29 -16.36
N ARG A 120 -1.15 -29.05 -17.21
CA ARG A 120 -1.36 -27.76 -17.87
C ARG A 120 -2.18 -26.79 -17.00
N ARG A 121 -1.97 -25.52 -17.28
CA ARG A 121 -2.77 -24.45 -16.68
C ARG A 121 -4.24 -24.55 -17.07
N SER A 122 -4.51 -24.63 -18.36
CA SER A 122 -5.84 -24.75 -18.97
C SER A 122 -5.72 -25.38 -20.35
N PHE A 123 -6.83 -25.56 -21.02
CA PHE A 123 -6.86 -26.06 -22.39
C PHE A 123 -7.87 -25.33 -23.26
N TRP A 124 -7.66 -25.36 -24.58
CA TRP A 124 -8.59 -24.76 -25.53
C TRP A 124 -9.58 -25.83 -26.03
N HIS A 125 -10.85 -25.46 -26.17
CA HIS A 125 -11.92 -26.35 -26.66
C HIS A 125 -11.62 -26.95 -28.05
N VAL A 126 -10.74 -26.32 -28.81
CA VAL A 126 -10.29 -26.78 -30.13
C VAL A 126 -9.63 -28.15 -30.08
N VAL A 127 -9.03 -28.52 -28.96
CA VAL A 127 -8.29 -29.79 -28.79
C VAL A 127 -9.23 -30.94 -28.34
N ARG A 128 -10.48 -30.66 -28.05
CA ARG A 128 -11.51 -31.64 -27.67
C ARG A 128 -11.18 -32.55 -26.50
N PHE A 129 -10.42 -32.08 -25.52
CA PHE A 129 -10.14 -32.85 -24.30
C PHE A 129 -11.41 -33.21 -23.53
N GLU A 130 -12.47 -32.40 -23.61
CA GLU A 130 -13.77 -32.68 -23.03
C GLU A 130 -14.36 -34.00 -23.56
N THR A 131 -14.08 -34.36 -24.81
CA THR A 131 -14.53 -35.64 -25.38
C THR A 131 -13.80 -36.81 -24.73
N LEU A 132 -12.51 -36.72 -24.53
CA LEU A 132 -11.71 -37.74 -23.84
C LEU A 132 -12.15 -37.90 -22.40
N ILE A 133 -12.42 -36.83 -21.70
CA ILE A 133 -12.87 -36.79 -20.30
C ILE A 133 -14.25 -37.48 -20.20
N ARG A 134 -15.21 -37.11 -21.06
CA ARG A 134 -16.53 -37.69 -21.08
C ARG A 134 -16.50 -39.20 -21.37
N ALA A 135 -15.60 -39.66 -22.21
CA ALA A 135 -15.43 -41.10 -22.52
C ALA A 135 -14.94 -41.86 -21.28
N GLU A 136 -14.01 -41.33 -20.50
CA GLU A 136 -13.56 -41.96 -19.25
C GLU A 136 -14.73 -42.03 -18.21
N LEU A 137 -15.48 -40.93 -18.06
CA LEU A 137 -16.63 -40.90 -17.17
C LEU A 137 -17.74 -41.87 -17.62
N ALA A 138 -18.03 -41.93 -18.92
CA ALA A 138 -19.04 -42.86 -19.46
C ALA A 138 -18.60 -44.32 -19.27
N ALA A 139 -17.28 -44.57 -19.21
CA ALA A 139 -16.75 -45.90 -18.91
C ALA A 139 -16.70 -46.22 -17.40
N GLY A 140 -17.23 -45.32 -16.54
CA GLY A 140 -17.25 -45.51 -15.08
C GLY A 140 -15.85 -45.35 -14.43
N ARG A 141 -14.88 -44.77 -15.15
CA ARG A 141 -13.52 -44.60 -14.62
C ARG A 141 -13.35 -43.26 -13.92
N LEU A 142 -12.64 -43.27 -12.79
CA LEU A 142 -12.28 -42.06 -12.07
C LEU A 142 -11.22 -41.29 -12.84
N LEU A 143 -11.40 -39.95 -12.89
CA LEU A 143 -10.42 -39.07 -13.48
C LEU A 143 -9.28 -38.79 -12.48
N PRO A 144 -8.03 -38.69 -12.93
CA PRO A 144 -6.96 -38.21 -12.09
C PRO A 144 -7.26 -36.80 -11.52
N ALA A 145 -7.00 -36.58 -10.24
CA ALA A 145 -7.25 -35.30 -9.58
C ALA A 145 -6.65 -34.06 -10.31
N PRO A 146 -5.45 -34.12 -10.92
CA PRO A 146 -4.92 -33.03 -11.76
C PRO A 146 -5.79 -32.73 -12.99
N VAL A 147 -6.44 -33.75 -13.58
CA VAL A 147 -7.36 -33.57 -14.72
C VAL A 147 -8.63 -32.84 -14.27
N VAL A 148 -9.21 -33.22 -13.11
CA VAL A 148 -10.31 -32.49 -12.51
C VAL A 148 -9.95 -31.03 -12.28
N ALA A 149 -8.76 -30.78 -11.77
CA ALA A 149 -8.27 -29.43 -11.49
C ALA A 149 -8.15 -28.56 -12.77
N VAL A 150 -7.63 -29.11 -13.86
CA VAL A 150 -7.49 -28.35 -15.11
C VAL A 150 -8.87 -28.07 -15.75
N VAL A 151 -9.81 -29.00 -15.68
CA VAL A 151 -11.19 -28.78 -16.16
C VAL A 151 -11.85 -27.62 -15.42
N ARG A 152 -11.77 -27.63 -14.09
CA ARG A 152 -12.34 -26.56 -13.25
C ARG A 152 -11.70 -25.22 -13.51
N ARG A 153 -10.35 -25.16 -13.67
CA ARG A 153 -9.66 -23.91 -14.04
C ARG A 153 -10.10 -23.42 -15.42
N ALA A 154 -10.16 -24.31 -16.40
CA ALA A 154 -10.60 -23.97 -17.74
C ALA A 154 -12.06 -23.50 -17.80
N ALA A 155 -12.95 -24.05 -16.97
CA ALA A 155 -14.34 -23.63 -16.88
C ALA A 155 -14.55 -22.23 -16.28
N LEU A 156 -13.56 -21.69 -15.55
CA LEU A 156 -13.59 -20.33 -14.98
C LEU A 156 -13.15 -19.25 -15.98
N ASP A 157 -12.65 -19.64 -17.14
CA ASP A 157 -12.21 -18.70 -18.17
C ASP A 157 -13.45 -18.14 -18.92
N ALA A 158 -13.54 -16.82 -19.04
CA ALA A 158 -14.69 -16.11 -19.61
C ALA A 158 -15.03 -16.46 -21.08
N TYR A 159 -14.10 -17.04 -21.80
CA TYR A 159 -14.24 -17.40 -23.23
C TYR A 159 -14.63 -18.86 -23.47
N ARG A 160 -15.09 -19.59 -22.46
CA ARG A 160 -15.38 -21.04 -22.56
C ARG A 160 -16.86 -21.35 -22.80
N GLY A 161 -17.09 -22.43 -23.54
CA GLY A 161 -18.44 -22.88 -23.86
C GLY A 161 -19.21 -23.39 -22.63
N ALA A 162 -20.53 -23.32 -22.70
CA ALA A 162 -21.42 -23.74 -21.64
C ALA A 162 -21.22 -25.23 -21.23
N ASP A 163 -20.84 -26.08 -22.18
CA ASP A 163 -20.63 -27.52 -21.97
C ASP A 163 -19.48 -27.81 -20.99
N LEU A 164 -18.40 -27.00 -21.01
CA LEU A 164 -17.29 -27.16 -20.07
C LEU A 164 -17.69 -26.82 -18.65
N VAL A 165 -18.54 -25.79 -18.50
CA VAL A 165 -19.09 -25.40 -17.18
C VAL A 165 -19.99 -26.52 -16.63
N VAL A 166 -20.82 -27.14 -17.47
CA VAL A 166 -21.65 -28.27 -17.08
C VAL A 166 -20.79 -29.47 -16.65
N LEU A 167 -19.76 -29.79 -17.42
CA LEU A 167 -18.81 -30.85 -17.11
C LEU A 167 -18.11 -30.60 -15.77
N ALA A 168 -17.59 -29.40 -15.56
CA ALA A 168 -16.91 -29.03 -14.33
C ALA A 168 -17.79 -29.16 -13.07
N ARG A 169 -19.10 -28.90 -13.20
CA ARG A 169 -20.05 -29.06 -12.11
C ARG A 169 -20.33 -30.53 -11.75
N GLN A 170 -20.14 -31.45 -12.69
CA GLN A 170 -20.30 -32.91 -12.45
C GLN A 170 -19.09 -33.48 -11.71
N LEU A 171 -17.94 -32.83 -11.82
CA LEU A 171 -16.70 -33.24 -11.18
C LEU A 171 -16.64 -32.67 -9.74
N THR A 172 -17.12 -33.44 -8.77
CA THR A 172 -17.22 -33.01 -7.36
C THR A 172 -16.06 -33.51 -6.50
N ASP A 173 -15.36 -34.58 -6.91
CA ASP A 173 -14.27 -35.21 -6.20
C ASP A 173 -12.95 -35.06 -7.01
N PRO A 174 -11.82 -34.69 -6.36
CA PRO A 174 -11.70 -34.17 -4.98
C PRO A 174 -12.37 -32.80 -4.83
N VAL A 175 -12.82 -32.47 -3.62
CA VAL A 175 -13.56 -31.20 -3.37
C VAL A 175 -12.72 -29.94 -3.68
N LEU A 176 -11.40 -29.97 -3.50
CA LEU A 176 -10.45 -28.94 -3.89
C LEU A 176 -9.58 -29.39 -5.06
N ASN A 177 -9.01 -28.44 -5.78
CA ASN A 177 -7.99 -28.74 -6.76
C ASN A 177 -6.67 -29.07 -6.07
N VAL A 178 -5.99 -30.12 -6.56
CA VAL A 178 -4.65 -30.53 -6.10
C VAL A 178 -3.56 -29.58 -6.62
N GLY A 179 -2.38 -29.65 -6.02
CA GLY A 179 -1.18 -28.94 -6.44
C GLY A 179 -0.87 -27.65 -5.65
N GLU A 180 -1.63 -27.36 -4.59
CA GLU A 180 -1.29 -26.36 -3.59
C GLU A 180 -1.15 -27.04 -2.22
N ALA A 181 -0.08 -26.76 -1.47
CA ALA A 181 0.23 -27.41 -0.20
C ALA A 181 -0.93 -27.36 0.81
N TRP A 182 -1.59 -26.20 0.93
CA TRP A 182 -2.74 -26.04 1.81
C TRP A 182 -3.95 -26.89 1.39
N ALA A 183 -4.19 -27.00 0.09
CA ALA A 183 -5.33 -27.75 -0.44
C ALA A 183 -5.11 -29.27 -0.29
N GLU A 184 -3.89 -29.75 -0.47
CA GLU A 184 -3.52 -31.14 -0.23
C GLU A 184 -3.66 -31.52 1.25
N GLN A 185 -3.22 -30.65 2.15
CA GLN A 185 -3.43 -30.84 3.57
C GLN A 185 -4.93 -30.86 3.91
N ALA A 186 -5.70 -29.90 3.37
CA ALA A 186 -7.13 -29.84 3.59
C ALA A 186 -7.86 -31.10 3.06
N LEU A 187 -7.47 -31.61 1.90
CA LEU A 187 -8.01 -32.87 1.35
C LEU A 187 -7.65 -34.08 2.21
N SER A 188 -6.44 -34.13 2.75
CA SER A 188 -6.02 -35.19 3.67
C SER A 188 -6.82 -35.16 4.97
N ASP A 189 -7.07 -33.98 5.52
CA ASP A 189 -7.79 -33.81 6.79
C ASP A 189 -9.32 -33.96 6.64
N ALA A 190 -9.86 -33.68 5.43
CA ALA A 190 -11.29 -33.73 5.12
C ALA A 190 -11.81 -35.16 4.81
N GLY A 191 -11.31 -36.15 5.53
CA GLY A 191 -11.71 -37.58 5.32
C GLY A 191 -13.15 -37.93 5.69
N THR A 192 -13.92 -37.02 6.29
CA THR A 192 -15.32 -37.23 6.66
C THR A 192 -16.28 -36.40 5.82
N PRO A 193 -17.54 -36.86 5.61
CA PRO A 193 -18.56 -36.14 4.86
C PRO A 193 -18.80 -34.71 5.38
N ASP A 194 -18.74 -34.49 6.70
CA ASP A 194 -18.97 -33.17 7.30
C ASP A 194 -17.87 -32.15 6.94
N TRP A 195 -16.59 -32.59 6.90
CA TRP A 195 -15.49 -31.75 6.44
C TRP A 195 -15.57 -31.46 4.94
N GLN A 196 -15.96 -32.45 4.14
CA GLN A 196 -16.21 -32.26 2.70
C GLN A 196 -17.33 -31.25 2.46
N ALA A 197 -18.42 -31.35 3.26
CA ALA A 197 -19.52 -30.38 3.21
C ALA A 197 -19.09 -28.98 3.60
N LEU A 198 -18.20 -28.81 4.60
CA LEU A 198 -17.64 -27.52 4.98
C LEU A 198 -16.82 -26.90 3.84
N LEU A 199 -15.93 -27.67 3.21
CA LEU A 199 -15.14 -27.23 2.06
C LEU A 199 -16.03 -26.91 0.84
N ALA A 200 -17.04 -27.75 0.56
CA ALA A 200 -18.02 -27.50 -0.50
C ALA A 200 -18.80 -26.20 -0.24
N HIS A 201 -19.18 -25.93 1.02
CA HIS A 201 -19.83 -24.68 1.39
C HIS A 201 -18.88 -23.49 1.22
N ALA A 202 -17.59 -23.61 1.62
CA ALA A 202 -16.59 -22.57 1.43
C ALA A 202 -16.42 -22.19 -0.06
N LEU A 203 -16.52 -23.16 -0.98
CA LEU A 203 -16.47 -22.94 -2.44
C LEU A 203 -17.67 -22.13 -2.97
N THR A 204 -18.74 -21.96 -2.20
CA THR A 204 -19.87 -21.10 -2.59
C THR A 204 -19.64 -19.60 -2.34
N ALA A 205 -18.49 -19.20 -1.79
CA ALA A 205 -18.15 -17.83 -1.47
C ALA A 205 -17.82 -16.99 -2.72
N THR A 206 -18.74 -16.87 -3.66
CA THR A 206 -18.56 -16.16 -4.94
C THR A 206 -18.91 -14.68 -4.87
N ALA A 207 -19.74 -14.24 -3.90
CA ALA A 207 -20.14 -12.85 -3.69
C ALA A 207 -19.01 -11.99 -3.10
N SER A 208 -19.15 -10.67 -3.11
CA SER A 208 -18.17 -9.75 -2.49
C SER A 208 -18.13 -9.85 -0.97
N LYS A 209 -19.26 -10.20 -0.33
CA LYS A 209 -19.41 -10.39 1.12
C LYS A 209 -20.39 -11.54 1.39
N PRO A 210 -20.33 -12.22 2.56
CA PRO A 210 -21.25 -13.30 2.90
C PRO A 210 -22.66 -12.75 3.10
N THR A 211 -23.64 -13.55 2.71
CA THR A 211 -25.07 -13.27 2.93
C THR A 211 -25.55 -13.93 4.22
N ALA A 212 -26.66 -13.47 4.80
CA ALA A 212 -27.26 -14.08 5.98
C ALA A 212 -27.60 -15.58 5.77
N LYS A 213 -28.01 -15.95 4.54
CA LYS A 213 -28.30 -17.36 4.17
C LYS A 213 -27.00 -18.17 4.19
N TRP A 214 -25.90 -17.63 3.66
CA TRP A 214 -24.58 -18.27 3.67
C TRP A 214 -24.10 -18.49 5.11
N ASP A 215 -24.19 -17.44 5.96
CA ASP A 215 -23.82 -17.50 7.37
C ASP A 215 -24.64 -18.53 8.15
N LYS A 216 -25.95 -18.64 7.90
CA LYS A 216 -26.82 -19.61 8.56
C LYS A 216 -26.38 -21.05 8.27
N GLN A 217 -26.05 -21.35 7.02
CA GLN A 217 -25.58 -22.68 6.63
C GLN A 217 -24.19 -22.97 7.19
N ALA A 218 -23.31 -21.98 7.17
CA ALA A 218 -21.99 -22.06 7.76
C ALA A 218 -22.05 -22.41 9.26
N ARG A 219 -22.89 -21.71 10.05
CA ARG A 219 -23.06 -21.98 11.48
C ARG A 219 -23.54 -23.37 11.77
N ALA A 220 -24.44 -23.93 10.94
CA ALA A 220 -24.90 -25.31 11.09
C ALA A 220 -23.74 -26.31 10.94
N LEU A 221 -22.88 -26.13 9.93
CA LEU A 221 -21.70 -26.97 9.70
C LEU A 221 -20.69 -26.85 10.84
N LEU A 222 -20.45 -25.61 11.30
CA LEU A 222 -19.54 -25.33 12.42
C LEU A 222 -20.02 -26.01 13.73
N ALA A 223 -21.32 -25.99 13.97
CA ALA A 223 -21.93 -26.65 15.14
C ALA A 223 -21.74 -28.18 15.12
N THR A 224 -21.80 -28.79 13.92
CA THR A 224 -21.59 -30.23 13.75
C THR A 224 -20.15 -30.65 14.00
N LEU A 225 -19.18 -29.85 13.49
CA LEU A 225 -17.76 -30.18 13.54
C LEU A 225 -17.07 -29.72 14.84
N GLY A 226 -17.66 -28.75 15.56
CA GLY A 226 -17.05 -28.09 16.71
C GLY A 226 -16.16 -26.91 16.35
N THR A 227 -16.46 -25.75 16.97
CA THR A 227 -15.84 -24.46 16.63
C THR A 227 -14.32 -24.43 16.81
N ASP A 228 -13.80 -24.96 17.90
CA ASP A 228 -12.36 -24.96 18.20
C ASP A 228 -11.60 -25.88 17.24
N ARG A 229 -12.15 -27.08 16.99
CA ARG A 229 -11.56 -28.02 16.04
C ARG A 229 -11.48 -27.42 14.64
N VAL A 230 -12.56 -26.76 14.16
CA VAL A 230 -12.56 -26.12 12.85
C VAL A 230 -11.55 -24.98 12.82
N ARG A 231 -11.49 -24.15 13.87
CA ARG A 231 -10.51 -23.08 13.95
C ARG A 231 -9.09 -23.61 13.79
N ASP A 232 -8.69 -24.54 14.64
CA ASP A 232 -7.31 -25.01 14.69
C ASP A 232 -6.91 -25.72 13.39
N THR A 233 -7.81 -26.50 12.80
CA THR A 233 -7.59 -27.15 11.52
C THR A 233 -7.47 -26.13 10.38
N VAL A 234 -8.40 -25.16 10.27
CA VAL A 234 -8.34 -24.15 9.22
C VAL A 234 -7.12 -23.24 9.37
N LEU A 235 -6.71 -22.90 10.60
CA LEU A 235 -5.48 -22.14 10.83
C LEU A 235 -4.24 -22.89 10.34
N SER A 236 -4.18 -24.22 10.53
CA SER A 236 -3.08 -25.04 10.00
C SER A 236 -3.03 -25.01 8.46
N TRP A 237 -4.19 -25.03 7.79
CA TRP A 237 -4.27 -24.91 6.33
C TRP A 237 -3.82 -23.53 5.85
N LEU A 238 -4.28 -22.46 6.52
CA LEU A 238 -3.92 -21.09 6.14
C LEU A 238 -2.43 -20.81 6.29
N ALA A 239 -1.75 -21.46 7.22
CA ALA A 239 -0.29 -21.36 7.38
C ALA A 239 0.51 -21.91 6.16
N LEU A 240 -0.12 -22.74 5.36
CA LEU A 240 0.46 -23.29 4.12
C LEU A 240 0.15 -22.45 2.88
N VAL A 241 -0.76 -21.48 2.98
CA VAL A 241 -1.17 -20.65 1.82
C VAL A 241 0.00 -19.82 1.31
N GLY A 242 0.19 -19.85 0.01
CA GLY A 242 1.26 -19.10 -0.66
C GLY A 242 2.63 -19.77 -0.63
N ARG A 243 2.75 -21.00 -0.16
CA ARG A 243 3.90 -21.86 -0.41
C ARG A 243 3.99 -22.23 -1.90
N PRO A 244 5.16 -22.60 -2.42
CA PRO A 244 5.29 -23.09 -3.79
C PRO A 244 4.32 -24.24 -4.08
N ARG A 245 3.85 -24.34 -5.31
CA ARG A 245 2.97 -25.46 -5.72
C ARG A 245 3.71 -26.79 -5.57
N THR A 246 2.97 -27.79 -5.09
CA THR A 246 3.44 -29.19 -4.99
C THR A 246 3.38 -29.88 -6.34
N LEU A 247 2.41 -29.46 -7.20
CA LEU A 247 2.34 -29.87 -8.62
C LEU A 247 2.50 -28.62 -9.50
N PRO A 248 3.71 -28.37 -10.02
CA PRO A 248 3.95 -27.26 -10.93
C PRO A 248 3.13 -27.40 -12.21
N LEU A 249 2.59 -26.30 -12.70
CA LEU A 249 1.85 -26.23 -13.95
C LEU A 249 2.80 -25.87 -15.09
N GLU A 250 2.74 -26.66 -16.16
CA GLU A 250 3.44 -26.36 -17.40
C GLU A 250 2.79 -25.13 -18.06
N ARG A 251 3.63 -24.24 -18.60
CA ARG A 251 3.22 -23.02 -19.27
C ARG A 251 3.92 -22.86 -20.61
N GLN A 252 3.28 -22.15 -21.50
CA GLN A 252 3.94 -21.66 -22.71
C GLN A 252 4.86 -20.48 -22.36
N GLU A 253 5.89 -20.24 -23.16
CA GLU A 253 6.90 -19.18 -22.92
C GLU A 253 6.30 -17.79 -22.79
N TRP A 254 5.21 -17.53 -23.51
CA TRP A 254 4.47 -16.26 -23.50
C TRP A 254 3.41 -16.13 -22.37
N GLU A 255 3.11 -17.22 -21.65
CA GLU A 255 2.16 -17.19 -20.54
C GLU A 255 2.84 -16.71 -19.24
N PRO A 256 2.15 -15.87 -18.42
CA PRO A 256 2.67 -15.51 -17.12
C PRO A 256 2.83 -16.73 -16.21
N ASP A 257 3.86 -16.72 -15.36
CA ASP A 257 4.08 -17.80 -14.38
C ASP A 257 3.06 -17.72 -13.25
N ILE A 258 2.02 -18.53 -13.34
CA ILE A 258 0.97 -18.64 -12.34
C ILE A 258 1.29 -19.62 -11.19
N ASN A 259 2.44 -20.28 -11.20
CA ASN A 259 2.82 -21.22 -10.14
C ASN A 259 2.96 -20.54 -8.77
N ASN A 260 3.17 -19.23 -8.77
CA ASN A 260 3.18 -18.39 -7.58
C ASN A 260 1.83 -17.69 -7.28
N ALA A 261 0.82 -17.84 -8.14
CA ALA A 261 -0.55 -17.37 -7.91
C ALA A 261 -1.40 -18.48 -7.25
N TYR A 262 -2.56 -18.12 -6.73
CA TYR A 262 -3.50 -19.13 -6.22
C TYR A 262 -4.23 -19.82 -7.38
N ASP A 263 -4.55 -21.08 -7.18
CA ASP A 263 -5.49 -21.77 -8.06
C ASP A 263 -6.84 -21.02 -8.04
N PRO A 264 -7.37 -20.57 -9.18
CA PRO A 264 -8.57 -19.72 -9.21
C PRO A 264 -9.82 -20.41 -8.66
N TYR A 265 -9.91 -21.74 -8.71
CA TYR A 265 -11.00 -22.50 -8.10
C TYR A 265 -10.84 -22.54 -6.58
N ASN A 266 -9.66 -22.92 -6.10
CA ASN A 266 -9.35 -22.98 -4.67
C ASN A 266 -9.40 -21.62 -3.98
N ALA A 267 -9.11 -20.53 -4.71
CA ALA A 267 -9.21 -19.17 -4.18
C ALA A 267 -10.62 -18.84 -3.68
N THR A 268 -11.66 -19.47 -4.25
CA THR A 268 -13.03 -19.31 -3.75
C THR A 268 -13.21 -19.98 -2.40
N ALA A 269 -12.61 -21.17 -2.20
CA ALA A 269 -12.60 -21.83 -0.90
C ALA A 269 -11.85 -21.01 0.17
N LEU A 270 -10.68 -20.42 -0.16
CA LEU A 270 -9.97 -19.54 0.76
C LEU A 270 -10.82 -18.34 1.22
N ARG A 271 -11.61 -17.76 0.33
CA ARG A 271 -12.57 -16.70 0.71
C ARG A 271 -13.62 -17.22 1.69
N GLY A 272 -14.21 -18.41 1.42
CA GLY A 272 -15.16 -19.04 2.29
C GLY A 272 -14.58 -19.41 3.66
N LEU A 273 -13.35 -19.94 3.70
CA LEU A 273 -12.63 -20.26 4.94
C LEU A 273 -12.36 -19.01 5.78
N ALA A 274 -11.98 -17.90 5.15
CA ALA A 274 -11.83 -16.63 5.85
C ALA A 274 -13.16 -16.17 6.47
N TRP A 275 -14.28 -16.27 5.74
CA TRP A 275 -15.60 -15.93 6.27
C TRP A 275 -16.08 -16.89 7.38
N LEU A 276 -15.79 -18.19 7.27
CA LEU A 276 -16.07 -19.18 8.33
C LEU A 276 -15.36 -18.80 9.64
N LEU A 277 -14.09 -18.46 9.56
CA LEU A 277 -13.31 -18.00 10.73
C LEU A 277 -13.91 -16.77 11.42
N SER A 278 -14.57 -15.88 10.68
CA SER A 278 -15.25 -14.71 11.25
C SER A 278 -16.53 -15.02 12.03
N LEU A 279 -17.03 -16.24 11.93
CA LEU A 279 -18.24 -16.72 12.66
C LEU A 279 -17.89 -17.45 13.96
N LEU A 280 -16.59 -17.72 14.19
CA LEU A 280 -16.10 -18.41 15.38
C LEU A 280 -15.89 -17.42 16.54
N PRO A 281 -15.85 -17.91 17.79
CA PRO A 281 -15.47 -17.08 18.92
C PRO A 281 -14.14 -16.37 18.68
N PRO A 282 -13.99 -15.12 19.15
CA PRO A 282 -12.77 -14.35 18.96
C PRO A 282 -11.53 -15.07 19.49
N HIS A 283 -10.46 -15.06 18.70
CA HIS A 283 -9.19 -15.67 19.05
C HIS A 283 -8.03 -14.92 18.38
N THR A 284 -6.94 -14.69 19.11
CA THR A 284 -5.79 -13.91 18.61
C THR A 284 -5.12 -14.59 17.41
N GLY A 285 -5.02 -15.91 17.39
CA GLY A 285 -4.49 -16.68 16.27
C GLY A 285 -5.33 -16.52 15.00
N THR A 286 -6.65 -16.43 15.12
CA THR A 286 -7.56 -16.17 13.97
C THR A 286 -7.29 -14.81 13.34
N ALA A 287 -7.20 -13.76 14.15
CA ALA A 287 -6.92 -12.41 13.65
C ALA A 287 -5.57 -12.37 12.91
N ARG A 288 -4.52 -12.93 13.50
CA ARG A 288 -3.18 -13.00 12.91
C ARG A 288 -3.16 -13.78 11.60
N ALA A 289 -3.83 -14.93 11.54
CA ALA A 289 -3.89 -15.77 10.34
C ALA A 289 -4.65 -15.07 9.19
N LEU A 290 -5.76 -14.39 9.50
CA LEU A 290 -6.48 -13.58 8.51
C LEU A 290 -5.62 -12.42 7.99
N GLY A 291 -4.87 -11.73 8.87
CA GLY A 291 -3.93 -10.70 8.48
C GLY A 291 -2.83 -11.22 7.55
N ALA A 292 -2.24 -12.37 7.88
CA ALA A 292 -1.23 -13.04 7.04
C ALA A 292 -1.80 -13.47 5.69
N LEU A 293 -3.05 -13.94 5.65
CA LEU A 293 -3.76 -14.28 4.40
C LEU A 293 -3.92 -13.05 3.51
N VAL A 294 -4.31 -11.90 4.07
CA VAL A 294 -4.43 -10.64 3.32
C VAL A 294 -3.09 -10.26 2.67
N GLU A 295 -2.01 -10.23 3.45
CA GLU A 295 -0.68 -9.86 2.96
C GLU A 295 -0.16 -10.83 1.89
N THR A 296 -0.30 -12.14 2.15
CA THR A 296 0.13 -13.18 1.21
C THR A 296 -0.63 -13.08 -0.12
N SER A 297 -1.93 -12.76 -0.05
CA SER A 297 -2.79 -12.60 -1.24
C SER A 297 -2.45 -11.35 -2.07
N LEU A 298 -1.84 -10.34 -1.46
CA LEU A 298 -1.43 -9.09 -2.13
C LEU A 298 0.02 -9.12 -2.63
N LYS A 299 0.80 -10.18 -2.35
CA LYS A 299 2.15 -10.31 -2.91
C LYS A 299 2.07 -10.29 -4.44
N LYS A 300 2.94 -9.48 -5.06
CA LYS A 300 3.01 -9.36 -6.53
C LYS A 300 3.64 -10.60 -7.15
N VAL A 301 3.02 -11.09 -8.19
CA VAL A 301 3.53 -12.12 -9.10
C VAL A 301 3.90 -11.43 -10.42
N ALA A 302 5.11 -11.67 -10.92
CA ALA A 302 5.60 -11.06 -12.15
C ALA A 302 4.66 -11.36 -13.33
N GLY A 303 4.33 -10.35 -14.12
CA GLY A 303 3.41 -10.46 -15.26
C GLY A 303 1.92 -10.64 -14.93
N THR A 304 1.55 -10.81 -13.63
CA THR A 304 0.15 -11.08 -13.24
C THR A 304 -0.40 -10.01 -12.28
N GLY A 305 0.44 -9.41 -11.44
CA GLY A 305 0.01 -8.50 -10.37
C GLY A 305 -0.14 -9.21 -9.01
N PRO A 306 -1.04 -8.78 -8.12
CA PRO A 306 -1.25 -9.45 -6.84
C PRO A 306 -1.74 -10.89 -7.01
N ARG A 307 -1.33 -11.81 -6.11
CA ARG A 307 -1.75 -13.23 -6.16
C ARG A 307 -3.25 -13.41 -6.27
N ASN A 308 -4.02 -12.78 -5.38
CA ASN A 308 -5.48 -12.77 -5.45
C ASN A 308 -6.12 -11.68 -4.58
N PRO A 309 -6.43 -10.49 -5.13
CA PRO A 309 -7.07 -9.41 -4.37
C PRO A 309 -8.45 -9.76 -3.79
N LYS A 310 -9.18 -10.70 -4.40
CA LYS A 310 -10.51 -11.11 -3.89
C LYS A 310 -10.39 -11.91 -2.59
N VAL A 311 -9.33 -12.71 -2.43
CA VAL A 311 -9.03 -13.41 -1.16
C VAL A 311 -8.57 -12.41 -0.11
N ALA A 312 -7.72 -11.44 -0.47
CA ALA A 312 -7.33 -10.35 0.43
C ALA A 312 -8.55 -9.59 0.97
N ASN A 313 -9.46 -9.19 0.10
CA ASN A 313 -10.68 -8.49 0.50
C ASN A 313 -11.57 -9.35 1.41
N ALA A 314 -11.66 -10.66 1.16
CA ALA A 314 -12.40 -11.57 2.05
C ALA A 314 -11.77 -11.65 3.45
N GLY A 315 -10.45 -11.64 3.55
CA GLY A 315 -9.74 -11.56 4.82
C GLY A 315 -10.01 -10.26 5.58
N VAL A 316 -10.02 -9.11 4.89
CA VAL A 316 -10.38 -7.82 5.51
C VAL A 316 -11.83 -7.83 6.02
N ILE A 317 -12.77 -8.34 5.21
CA ILE A 317 -14.19 -8.45 5.61
C ILE A 317 -14.31 -9.38 6.83
N ALA A 318 -13.58 -10.49 6.85
CA ALA A 318 -13.57 -11.41 7.99
C ALA A 318 -13.05 -10.74 9.26
N LEU A 319 -11.92 -10.03 9.19
CA LEU A 319 -11.37 -9.27 10.31
C LEU A 319 -12.36 -8.21 10.84
N ALA A 320 -13.03 -7.47 9.94
CA ALA A 320 -14.03 -6.47 10.31
C ALA A 320 -15.23 -7.05 11.07
N ARG A 321 -15.52 -8.35 10.90
CA ARG A 321 -16.62 -9.06 11.57
C ARG A 321 -16.22 -9.70 12.90
N VAL A 322 -14.93 -9.90 13.15
CA VAL A 322 -14.44 -10.44 14.43
C VAL A 322 -14.45 -9.34 15.47
N ASP A 323 -15.27 -9.50 16.51
CA ASP A 323 -15.37 -8.54 17.61
C ASP A 323 -14.27 -8.77 18.65
N SER A 324 -13.07 -8.29 18.35
CA SER A 324 -11.92 -8.38 19.26
C SER A 324 -10.90 -7.27 19.00
N GLU A 325 -10.17 -6.88 20.05
CA GLU A 325 -9.03 -5.95 19.94
C GLU A 325 -7.94 -6.48 19.00
N ALA A 326 -7.70 -7.79 19.01
CA ALA A 326 -6.73 -8.42 18.12
C ALA A 326 -7.10 -8.26 16.64
N ALA A 327 -8.38 -8.35 16.28
CA ALA A 327 -8.83 -8.12 14.90
C ALA A 327 -8.72 -6.65 14.51
N LEU A 328 -9.01 -5.75 15.43
CA LEU A 328 -8.86 -4.30 15.24
C LEU A 328 -7.38 -3.93 15.05
N ALA A 329 -6.49 -4.48 15.89
CA ALA A 329 -5.04 -4.31 15.76
C ALA A 329 -4.50 -4.79 14.41
N GLU A 330 -5.00 -5.94 13.92
CA GLU A 330 -4.63 -6.44 12.59
C GLU A 330 -5.14 -5.56 11.45
N LEU A 331 -6.37 -5.04 11.54
CA LEU A 331 -6.89 -4.07 10.55
C LEU A 331 -6.03 -2.81 10.49
N ALA A 332 -5.65 -2.25 11.64
CA ALA A 332 -4.79 -1.07 11.70
C ALA A 332 -3.38 -1.37 11.16
N ARG A 333 -2.80 -2.51 11.54
CA ARG A 333 -1.51 -2.95 11.01
C ARG A 333 -1.54 -3.08 9.48
N LEU A 334 -2.60 -3.66 8.93
CA LEU A 334 -2.78 -3.79 7.49
C LEU A 334 -2.96 -2.44 6.80
N ALA A 335 -3.69 -1.50 7.41
CA ALA A 335 -3.91 -0.16 6.86
C ALA A 335 -2.59 0.61 6.64
N THR A 336 -1.58 0.39 7.50
CA THR A 336 -0.24 1.00 7.33
C THR A 336 0.63 0.32 6.25
N ARG A 337 0.28 -0.90 5.82
CA ARG A 337 1.12 -1.73 4.93
C ARG A 337 0.55 -1.94 3.54
N VAL A 338 -0.77 -1.97 3.43
CA VAL A 338 -1.45 -2.29 2.18
C VAL A 338 -1.48 -1.07 1.26
N THR A 339 -0.78 -1.19 0.13
CA THR A 339 -0.73 -0.15 -0.91
C THR A 339 -1.67 -0.44 -2.09
N TYR A 340 -2.31 -1.61 -2.14
CA TYR A 340 -3.25 -1.94 -3.19
C TYR A 340 -4.56 -1.17 -3.00
N LYS A 341 -4.82 -0.20 -3.86
CA LYS A 341 -5.85 0.86 -3.73
C LYS A 341 -7.23 0.34 -3.27
N ASN A 342 -7.72 -0.73 -3.90
CA ASN A 342 -9.07 -1.24 -3.60
C ASN A 342 -9.14 -1.88 -2.21
N THR A 343 -8.11 -2.63 -1.80
CA THR A 343 -8.06 -3.25 -0.48
C THR A 343 -7.78 -2.21 0.61
N ALA A 344 -6.95 -1.20 0.32
CA ALA A 344 -6.72 -0.08 1.25
C ALA A 344 -8.02 0.69 1.54
N LYS A 345 -8.81 1.00 0.51
CA LYS A 345 -10.14 1.61 0.68
C LYS A 345 -11.08 0.74 1.52
N LEU A 346 -11.03 -0.59 1.33
CA LEU A 346 -11.84 -1.51 2.11
C LEU A 346 -11.40 -1.55 3.58
N LEU A 347 -10.10 -1.48 3.85
CA LEU A 347 -9.56 -1.37 5.21
C LEU A 347 -10.02 -0.08 5.90
N ASP A 348 -9.94 1.06 5.22
CA ASP A 348 -10.44 2.33 5.74
C ASP A 348 -11.92 2.25 6.09
N THR A 349 -12.74 1.71 5.18
CA THR A 349 -14.18 1.52 5.43
C THR A 349 -14.44 0.56 6.60
N ALA A 350 -13.65 -0.49 6.77
CA ALA A 350 -13.77 -1.44 7.87
C ALA A 350 -13.43 -0.78 9.22
N LEU A 351 -12.39 0.05 9.26
CA LEU A 351 -12.00 0.83 10.43
C LEU A 351 -13.09 1.85 10.80
N GLU A 352 -13.64 2.58 9.82
CA GLU A 352 -14.72 3.54 10.03
C GLU A 352 -16.02 2.88 10.56
N ALA A 353 -16.40 1.73 9.99
CA ALA A 353 -17.55 0.97 10.44
C ALA A 353 -17.36 0.46 11.88
N ARG A 354 -16.15 0.07 12.24
CA ARG A 354 -15.80 -0.36 13.58
C ARG A 354 -15.85 0.79 14.57
N ALA A 355 -15.36 1.98 14.15
CA ALA A 355 -15.47 3.25 14.86
C ALA A 355 -16.92 3.54 15.26
N SER A 356 -17.78 3.54 14.27
CA SER A 356 -19.20 3.83 14.45
C SER A 356 -19.88 2.81 15.38
N ALA A 357 -19.58 1.52 15.25
CA ALA A 357 -20.16 0.46 16.08
C ALA A 357 -19.77 0.56 17.55
N LEU A 358 -18.58 1.10 17.86
CA LEU A 358 -18.09 1.32 19.22
C LEU A 358 -18.45 2.71 19.76
N GLY A 359 -19.11 3.58 18.97
CA GLY A 359 -19.34 4.98 19.31
C GLY A 359 -18.05 5.81 19.40
N LEU A 360 -16.97 5.33 18.77
CA LEU A 360 -15.67 5.95 18.80
C LEU A 360 -15.41 6.68 17.49
N GLY A 361 -14.65 7.77 17.57
CA GLY A 361 -14.09 8.41 16.38
C GLY A 361 -13.01 7.55 15.73
N ARG A 362 -12.73 7.79 14.45
CA ARG A 362 -11.66 7.09 13.70
C ARG A 362 -10.32 7.14 14.45
N GLU A 363 -9.97 8.29 14.98
CA GLU A 363 -8.73 8.51 15.74
C GLU A 363 -8.65 7.65 17.01
N GLU A 364 -9.78 7.43 17.69
CA GLU A 364 -9.82 6.59 18.91
C GLU A 364 -9.60 5.11 18.58
N ILE A 365 -10.07 4.68 17.41
CA ILE A 365 -9.82 3.32 16.95
C ILE A 365 -8.36 3.15 16.54
N GLU A 366 -7.77 4.13 15.88
CA GLU A 366 -6.34 4.12 15.56
C GLU A 366 -5.49 4.05 16.83
N GLU A 367 -5.96 4.63 17.94
CA GLU A 367 -5.32 4.50 19.26
C GLU A 367 -5.42 3.10 19.84
N LEU A 368 -6.65 2.56 19.89
CA LEU A 368 -6.91 1.21 20.44
C LEU A 368 -6.27 0.10 19.62
N ALA A 369 -6.05 0.36 18.34
CA ALA A 369 -5.62 -0.62 17.37
C ALA A 369 -4.09 -0.79 17.27
N VAL A 370 -3.30 -0.10 18.09
CA VAL A 370 -1.84 -0.22 18.05
C VAL A 370 -1.40 -1.55 18.65
N PRO A 371 -0.76 -2.45 17.85
CA PRO A 371 -0.33 -3.74 18.37
C PRO A 371 0.93 -3.61 19.24
N ALA A 372 1.02 -4.43 20.26
CA ALA A 372 2.23 -4.52 21.07
C ALA A 372 3.40 -5.28 20.41
N TYR A 373 3.18 -6.00 19.31
CA TYR A 373 4.19 -6.80 18.56
C TYR A 373 5.00 -7.79 19.42
N GLY A 374 4.41 -8.28 20.52
CA GLY A 374 5.07 -9.17 21.44
C GLY A 374 6.02 -8.48 22.42
N LEU A 375 6.04 -7.14 22.45
CA LEU A 375 6.74 -6.39 23.50
C LEU A 375 6.03 -6.65 24.84
N MET A 376 6.80 -6.99 25.86
CA MET A 376 6.33 -7.31 27.21
C MET A 376 6.42 -6.09 28.13
N ASP A 377 7.46 -5.29 27.93
CA ASP A 377 7.69 -4.01 28.58
C ASP A 377 7.80 -2.90 27.56
N ILE A 378 7.92 -1.65 28.03
CA ILE A 378 8.05 -0.50 27.14
C ILE A 378 9.30 -0.64 26.27
N GLY A 379 9.05 -0.92 24.98
CA GLY A 379 10.10 -1.06 23.99
C GLY A 379 10.99 -2.30 24.13
N HIS A 380 10.60 -3.29 24.94
CA HIS A 380 11.45 -4.45 25.20
C HIS A 380 10.69 -5.77 25.16
N ALA A 381 11.32 -6.79 24.57
CA ALA A 381 10.87 -8.19 24.68
C ALA A 381 12.05 -9.16 24.58
N GLU A 382 11.93 -10.29 25.27
CA GLU A 382 12.84 -11.42 25.20
C GLU A 382 12.11 -12.65 24.64
N HIS A 383 12.67 -13.26 23.58
CA HIS A 383 12.14 -14.49 22.99
C HIS A 383 13.17 -15.60 23.06
N ARG A 384 12.87 -16.65 23.77
CA ARG A 384 13.76 -17.81 23.87
C ARG A 384 13.57 -18.74 22.68
N LEU A 385 14.64 -18.99 21.92
CA LEU A 385 14.68 -19.88 20.76
C LEU A 385 15.76 -20.94 20.96
N GLY A 386 15.37 -22.10 21.46
CA GLY A 386 16.30 -23.13 21.91
C GLY A 386 17.20 -22.65 23.05
N GLU A 387 18.49 -22.68 22.83
CA GLU A 387 19.51 -22.21 23.78
C GLU A 387 19.84 -20.71 23.66
N ALA A 388 19.31 -20.02 22.66
CA ALA A 388 19.56 -18.61 22.47
C ALA A 388 18.33 -17.78 22.86
N THR A 389 18.57 -16.54 23.28
CA THR A 389 17.52 -15.55 23.54
C THR A 389 17.64 -14.41 22.53
N ALA A 390 16.58 -14.15 21.81
CA ALA A 390 16.44 -12.97 20.97
C ALA A 390 15.95 -11.80 21.85
N LEU A 391 16.65 -10.67 21.77
CA LEU A 391 16.31 -9.43 22.45
C LEU A 391 15.78 -8.45 21.41
N LEU A 392 14.52 -8.08 21.55
CA LEU A 392 13.86 -7.07 20.73
C LEU A 392 13.79 -5.78 21.54
N GLU A 393 14.46 -4.74 21.08
CA GLU A 393 14.52 -3.43 21.76
C GLU A 393 14.16 -2.30 20.81
N VAL A 394 13.33 -1.38 21.26
CA VAL A 394 13.03 -0.13 20.55
C VAL A 394 13.97 0.97 21.05
N ARG A 395 14.81 1.48 20.14
CA ARG A 395 15.73 2.59 20.43
C ARG A 395 15.49 3.74 19.46
N GLY A 396 15.02 4.86 19.98
CA GLY A 396 14.64 6.01 19.17
C GLY A 396 13.52 5.65 18.17
N PRO A 397 13.72 5.87 16.86
CA PRO A 397 12.70 5.58 15.85
C PRO A 397 12.77 4.14 15.29
N ARG A 398 13.62 3.27 15.82
CA ARG A 398 13.90 1.93 15.26
C ARG A 398 13.84 0.82 16.30
N ALA A 399 13.45 -0.37 15.84
CA ALA A 399 13.56 -1.60 16.58
C ALA A 399 14.86 -2.33 16.23
N LEU A 400 15.52 -2.86 17.22
CA LEU A 400 16.77 -3.60 17.10
C LEU A 400 16.56 -5.03 17.57
N LEU A 401 17.11 -5.98 16.83
CA LEU A 401 17.13 -7.40 17.21
C LEU A 401 18.56 -7.82 17.49
N SER A 402 18.84 -8.16 18.74
CA SER A 402 20.12 -8.68 19.17
C SER A 402 19.94 -10.08 19.80
N TRP A 403 21.04 -10.75 20.09
CA TRP A 403 21.01 -12.14 20.55
C TRP A 403 21.87 -12.31 21.80
N ARG A 404 21.42 -13.18 22.71
CA ARG A 404 22.17 -13.60 23.89
C ARG A 404 22.34 -15.12 23.86
N ASN A 405 23.54 -15.62 24.09
CA ASN A 405 23.78 -17.05 24.21
C ASN A 405 23.45 -17.57 25.62
N VAL A 406 23.55 -18.88 25.81
CA VAL A 406 23.29 -19.55 27.12
C VAL A 406 24.14 -18.98 28.25
N ALA A 407 25.36 -18.54 27.97
CA ALA A 407 26.26 -17.92 28.93
C ALA A 407 25.94 -16.44 29.22
N GLY A 408 24.82 -15.90 28.68
CA GLY A 408 24.42 -14.50 28.86
C GLY A 408 25.19 -13.50 27.99
N LYS A 409 26.14 -13.95 27.18
CA LYS A 409 26.94 -13.08 26.32
C LYS A 409 26.15 -12.61 25.10
N GLN A 410 26.13 -11.28 24.87
CA GLN A 410 25.48 -10.70 23.70
C GLN A 410 26.27 -11.01 22.42
N ILE A 411 25.56 -11.42 21.39
CA ILE A 411 26.03 -11.71 20.03
C ILE A 411 25.29 -10.86 19.01
N LYS A 412 26.06 -10.29 18.08
CA LYS A 412 25.49 -9.41 17.02
C LYS A 412 24.81 -10.18 15.88
N THR A 413 25.20 -11.44 15.67
CA THR A 413 24.73 -12.26 14.56
C THR A 413 23.76 -13.34 15.02
N VAL A 414 22.80 -13.68 14.16
CA VAL A 414 21.84 -14.76 14.43
C VAL A 414 22.60 -16.08 14.62
N PRO A 415 22.41 -16.82 15.74
CA PRO A 415 23.03 -18.12 15.96
C PRO A 415 22.69 -19.14 14.87
N ALA A 416 23.65 -19.96 14.46
CA ALA A 416 23.45 -20.95 13.41
C ALA A 416 22.35 -21.97 13.77
N ALA A 417 22.24 -22.36 15.04
CA ALA A 417 21.18 -23.23 15.55
C ALA A 417 19.79 -22.61 15.33
N VAL A 418 19.61 -21.32 15.63
CA VAL A 418 18.33 -20.62 15.41
C VAL A 418 17.95 -20.59 13.94
N LYS A 419 18.93 -20.38 13.04
CA LYS A 419 18.66 -20.40 11.59
C LYS A 419 18.20 -21.77 11.07
N ARG A 420 18.72 -22.83 11.66
CA ARG A 420 18.44 -24.20 11.28
C ARG A 420 17.15 -24.73 11.91
N ASP A 421 17.00 -24.53 13.23
CA ASP A 421 15.99 -25.21 14.03
C ASP A 421 14.73 -24.35 14.26
N HIS A 422 14.83 -23.00 14.12
CA HIS A 422 13.76 -22.00 14.33
C HIS A 422 13.66 -20.98 13.20
N PRO A 423 13.62 -21.43 11.91
CA PRO A 423 13.63 -20.50 10.76
C PRO A 423 12.35 -19.64 10.68
N ASP A 424 11.20 -20.19 11.05
CA ASP A 424 9.92 -19.50 10.97
C ASP A 424 9.79 -18.43 12.07
N GLU A 425 10.15 -18.75 13.32
CA GLU A 425 10.15 -17.79 14.42
C GLU A 425 11.17 -16.67 14.19
N LEU A 426 12.33 -16.99 13.61
CA LEU A 426 13.31 -15.99 13.22
C LEU A 426 12.76 -15.04 12.13
N LYS A 427 12.01 -15.57 11.19
CA LYS A 427 11.35 -14.79 10.14
C LYS A 427 10.27 -13.88 10.73
N ASP A 428 9.49 -14.38 11.70
CA ASP A 428 8.45 -13.60 12.37
C ASP A 428 9.06 -12.46 13.19
N LEU A 429 10.13 -12.70 13.93
CA LEU A 429 10.86 -11.67 14.66
C LEU A 429 11.43 -10.58 13.74
N LYS A 430 12.03 -10.96 12.61
CA LYS A 430 12.51 -9.99 11.60
C LYS A 430 11.38 -9.20 10.94
N THR A 431 10.21 -9.80 10.81
CA THR A 431 9.02 -9.13 10.31
C THR A 431 8.50 -8.15 11.35
N ALA A 432 8.41 -8.56 12.61
CA ALA A 432 8.02 -7.70 13.73
C ALA A 432 8.91 -6.45 13.84
N VAL A 433 10.23 -6.57 13.72
CA VAL A 433 11.16 -5.43 13.70
C VAL A 433 10.77 -4.41 12.62
N LYS A 434 10.54 -4.87 11.38
CA LYS A 434 10.16 -3.97 10.28
C LYS A 434 8.77 -3.33 10.49
N ASP A 435 7.87 -4.04 11.12
CA ASP A 435 6.52 -3.57 11.39
C ASP A 435 6.51 -2.55 12.53
N ILE A 436 7.32 -2.78 13.56
CA ILE A 436 7.56 -1.82 14.64
C ILE A 436 8.11 -0.51 14.06
N ASP A 437 9.14 -0.54 13.22
CA ASP A 437 9.71 0.68 12.62
C ASP A 437 8.65 1.50 11.87
N LYS A 438 7.81 0.85 11.07
CA LYS A 438 6.72 1.51 10.34
C LYS A 438 5.65 2.05 11.28
N MET A 439 5.29 1.28 12.31
CA MET A 439 4.28 1.69 13.28
C MET A 439 4.79 2.86 14.12
N LEU A 440 6.05 2.88 14.53
CA LEU A 440 6.65 4.02 15.24
C LEU A 440 6.58 5.31 14.41
N SER A 441 6.90 5.23 13.11
CA SER A 441 6.75 6.38 12.20
C SER A 441 5.30 6.84 12.13
N ALA A 442 4.36 5.93 11.91
CA ALA A 442 2.93 6.24 11.81
C ALA A 442 2.38 6.83 13.11
N GLN A 443 2.78 6.30 14.27
CA GLN A 443 2.36 6.82 15.58
C GLN A 443 3.00 8.18 15.89
N SER A 444 4.24 8.40 15.50
CA SER A 444 4.90 9.71 15.64
C SER A 444 4.16 10.78 14.83
N GLU A 445 3.80 10.48 13.57
CA GLU A 445 3.01 11.36 12.71
C GLU A 445 1.58 11.58 13.27
N ARG A 446 0.96 10.54 13.83
CA ARG A 446 -0.36 10.65 14.47
C ARG A 446 -0.30 11.59 15.69
N LEU A 447 0.70 11.43 16.54
CA LEU A 447 0.90 12.29 17.72
C LEU A 447 1.18 13.75 17.32
N ASP A 448 1.96 13.99 16.27
CA ASP A 448 2.20 15.34 15.73
C ASP A 448 0.91 15.99 15.22
N ARG A 449 -0.03 15.21 14.66
CA ARG A 449 -1.35 15.73 14.24
C ARG A 449 -2.31 16.03 15.38
N GLN A 450 -2.09 15.49 16.59
CA GLN A 450 -2.96 15.70 17.74
C GLN A 450 -3.02 17.15 18.20
N PHE A 451 -2.02 17.97 17.90
CA PHE A 451 -2.03 19.40 18.23
C PHE A 451 -3.30 20.11 17.72
N LEU A 452 -3.71 19.84 16.47
CA LEU A 452 -4.90 20.44 15.89
C LEU A 452 -6.19 19.65 16.17
N ALA A 453 -6.08 18.43 16.67
CA ALA A 453 -7.22 17.58 16.96
C ALA A 453 -7.94 17.98 18.27
N ARG A 454 -7.36 18.84 19.10
CA ARG A 454 -7.89 19.30 20.41
C ARG A 454 -8.35 18.12 21.28
N ARG A 455 -7.56 17.06 21.32
CA ARG A 455 -7.92 15.89 22.09
C ARG A 455 -7.46 16.00 23.53
N SER A 456 -8.32 15.56 24.41
CA SER A 456 -7.99 15.33 25.80
C SER A 456 -8.44 13.93 26.20
N TRP A 457 -7.73 13.33 27.09
CA TRP A 457 -7.98 11.98 27.57
C TRP A 457 -8.16 11.98 29.09
N PRO A 458 -9.06 11.11 29.63
CA PRO A 458 -9.00 10.78 31.05
C PRO A 458 -7.60 10.20 31.37
N TYR A 459 -7.03 10.60 32.50
CA TYR A 459 -5.66 10.24 32.90
C TYR A 459 -5.39 8.74 32.85
N ALA A 460 -6.31 7.90 33.37
CA ALA A 460 -6.16 6.46 33.35
C ALA A 460 -6.13 5.88 31.92
N VAL A 461 -6.99 6.37 31.02
CA VAL A 461 -7.07 5.96 29.61
C VAL A 461 -5.81 6.38 28.84
N TRP A 462 -5.35 7.62 29.04
CA TRP A 462 -4.13 8.12 28.44
C TRP A 462 -2.91 7.31 28.91
N ARG A 463 -2.84 6.99 30.20
CA ARG A 463 -1.77 6.22 30.78
C ARG A 463 -1.67 4.83 30.14
N GLU A 464 -2.81 4.13 30.03
CA GLU A 464 -2.91 2.81 29.43
C GLU A 464 -2.53 2.82 27.92
N ARG A 465 -3.09 3.76 27.16
CA ARG A 465 -2.96 3.79 25.70
C ARG A 465 -1.66 4.45 25.21
N TYR A 466 -1.07 5.32 26.00
CA TYR A 466 0.12 6.08 25.64
C TYR A 466 1.31 5.79 26.54
N LEU A 467 1.28 6.15 27.81
CA LEU A 467 2.45 6.14 28.68
C LEU A 467 2.94 4.73 29.00
N ASP A 468 2.01 3.82 29.27
CA ASP A 468 2.29 2.43 29.67
C ASP A 468 2.06 1.41 28.53
N HIS A 469 1.69 1.88 27.35
CA HIS A 469 1.57 1.00 26.17
C HIS A 469 2.95 0.52 25.70
N PRO A 470 3.19 -0.79 25.51
CA PRO A 470 4.53 -1.34 25.20
C PRO A 470 5.24 -0.70 24.02
N LEU A 471 4.52 -0.32 22.95
CA LEU A 471 5.11 0.35 21.81
C LEU A 471 4.99 1.87 21.88
N VAL A 472 3.77 2.41 22.08
CA VAL A 472 3.52 3.85 22.05
C VAL A 472 4.25 4.55 23.21
N GLY A 473 4.42 3.88 24.36
CA GLY A 473 5.16 4.42 25.50
C GLY A 473 6.60 4.81 25.15
N THR A 474 7.22 4.16 24.17
CA THR A 474 8.55 4.56 23.68
C THR A 474 8.57 5.95 23.02
N LEU A 475 7.42 6.43 22.54
CA LEU A 475 7.23 7.78 21.99
C LEU A 475 6.68 8.72 23.06
N ALA A 476 5.59 8.30 23.76
CA ALA A 476 4.85 9.13 24.70
C ALA A 476 5.68 9.59 25.88
N ARG A 477 6.58 8.74 26.40
CA ARG A 477 7.50 9.07 27.51
C ARG A 477 8.59 10.09 27.12
N ARG A 478 8.71 10.42 25.85
CA ARG A 478 9.65 11.45 25.37
C ARG A 478 8.95 12.76 25.00
N LEU A 479 7.65 12.85 25.24
CA LEU A 479 6.84 14.05 24.99
C LEU A 479 6.49 14.75 26.32
N LEU A 480 6.23 16.02 26.21
CA LEU A 480 5.65 16.82 27.28
C LEU A 480 4.12 16.74 27.18
N TRP A 481 3.48 16.65 28.32
CA TRP A 481 2.02 16.56 28.46
C TRP A 481 1.51 17.63 29.43
N THR A 482 0.30 18.09 29.22
CA THR A 482 -0.39 18.96 30.14
C THR A 482 -1.44 18.15 30.90
N ILE A 483 -1.30 18.05 32.20
CA ILE A 483 -2.17 17.28 33.10
C ILE A 483 -2.85 18.28 34.02
N ASP A 484 -4.17 18.49 33.88
CA ASP A 484 -4.95 19.48 34.60
C ASP A 484 -4.33 20.88 34.62
N GLY A 485 -3.76 21.30 33.49
CA GLY A 485 -3.08 22.58 33.33
C GLY A 485 -1.61 22.61 33.76
N VAL A 486 -1.08 21.53 34.36
CA VAL A 486 0.32 21.42 34.76
C VAL A 486 1.11 20.69 33.67
N THR A 487 2.17 21.29 33.18
CA THR A 487 3.07 20.63 32.22
C THR A 487 3.96 19.63 32.93
N ALA A 488 4.08 18.42 32.36
CA ALA A 488 4.91 17.33 32.88
C ALA A 488 5.67 16.62 31.76
N GLY A 489 6.87 16.14 32.06
CA GLY A 489 7.68 15.22 31.29
C GLY A 489 7.89 13.91 32.02
N TYR A 490 8.29 12.86 31.32
CA TYR A 490 8.60 11.56 31.96
C TYR A 490 10.11 11.37 32.08
N ALA A 491 10.62 11.27 33.30
CA ALA A 491 12.03 11.03 33.60
C ALA A 491 12.16 10.16 34.86
N ASP A 492 13.22 9.41 34.97
CA ASP A 492 13.56 8.58 36.16
C ASP A 492 12.44 7.63 36.59
N GLY A 493 11.64 7.15 35.61
CA GLY A 493 10.58 6.18 35.88
C GLY A 493 9.21 6.79 36.20
N GLU A 494 9.05 8.11 36.29
CA GLU A 494 7.82 8.79 36.67
C GLU A 494 7.58 10.11 35.90
N LEU A 495 6.37 10.65 35.99
CA LEU A 495 6.06 12.00 35.49
C LEU A 495 6.58 13.05 36.45
N ARG A 496 7.21 14.10 35.94
CA ARG A 496 7.80 15.19 36.70
C ARG A 496 7.43 16.54 36.12
N THR A 497 7.25 17.50 37.01
CA THR A 497 7.10 18.92 36.66
C THR A 497 8.45 19.52 36.25
N LEU A 498 8.45 20.76 35.79
CA LEU A 498 9.67 21.50 35.47
C LEU A 498 10.62 21.66 36.69
N ALA A 499 10.06 21.65 37.93
CA ALA A 499 10.83 21.67 39.19
C ALA A 499 11.32 20.28 39.64
N ASP A 500 11.19 19.26 38.80
CA ASP A 500 11.51 17.85 39.07
C ASP A 500 10.67 17.22 40.22
N GLU A 501 9.48 17.81 40.50
CA GLU A 501 8.53 17.24 41.45
C GLU A 501 7.68 16.15 40.82
N PRO A 502 7.46 14.99 41.47
CA PRO A 502 6.61 13.93 40.95
C PRO A 502 5.16 14.36 40.76
N LEU A 503 4.56 13.95 39.63
CA LEU A 503 3.16 14.12 39.32
C LEU A 503 2.48 12.76 39.20
N THR A 504 1.76 12.32 40.22
CA THR A 504 1.24 10.96 40.32
C THR A 504 -0.22 10.80 39.92
N GLU A 505 -1.01 11.86 39.93
CA GLU A 505 -2.46 11.86 39.71
C GLU A 505 -2.89 12.99 38.79
N GLY A 506 -4.05 12.83 38.16
CA GLY A 506 -4.70 13.82 37.35
C GLY A 506 -6.02 13.31 36.78
N ASP A 507 -6.86 14.20 36.29
CA ASP A 507 -8.15 13.87 35.67
C ASP A 507 -8.06 13.90 34.14
N ARG A 508 -7.41 14.93 33.60
CA ARG A 508 -7.42 15.24 32.17
C ARG A 508 -6.00 15.46 31.63
N VAL A 509 -5.69 14.85 30.53
CA VAL A 509 -4.39 14.96 29.86
C VAL A 509 -4.57 15.50 28.44
N GLU A 510 -3.69 16.41 28.06
CA GLU A 510 -3.57 16.97 26.71
C GLU A 510 -2.11 16.94 26.27
N ILE A 511 -1.87 16.92 24.96
CA ILE A 511 -0.52 17.07 24.45
C ILE A 511 -0.07 18.53 24.59
N TRP A 512 1.09 18.74 25.22
CA TRP A 512 1.65 20.08 25.41
C TRP A 512 2.11 20.69 24.08
N HIS A 513 1.86 21.99 23.90
CA HIS A 513 2.31 22.77 22.75
C HIS A 513 2.91 24.10 23.20
N PRO A 514 4.03 24.58 22.62
CA PRO A 514 4.69 25.80 23.07
C PRO A 514 3.89 27.10 22.83
N VAL A 515 2.90 27.09 21.94
CA VAL A 515 2.04 28.25 21.73
C VAL A 515 1.24 28.55 22.99
N GLY A 516 1.28 29.80 23.45
CA GLY A 516 0.58 30.25 24.66
C GLY A 516 1.37 30.11 25.95
N HIS A 517 2.60 29.58 25.88
CA HIS A 517 3.54 29.54 27.00
C HIS A 517 4.58 30.67 26.89
N GLU A 518 5.05 31.12 28.04
CA GLU A 518 6.08 32.15 28.08
C GLU A 518 7.43 31.61 27.52
N PRO A 519 8.17 32.44 26.78
CA PRO A 519 9.45 32.03 26.19
C PRO A 519 10.44 31.43 27.21
N ALA A 520 10.47 31.96 28.41
CA ALA A 520 11.34 31.49 29.50
C ALA A 520 10.96 30.04 29.94
N GLU A 521 9.67 29.72 29.99
CA GLU A 521 9.17 28.40 30.31
C GLU A 521 9.54 27.39 29.21
N ILE A 522 9.39 27.78 27.93
CA ILE A 522 9.75 26.93 26.79
C ILE A 522 11.24 26.60 26.83
N VAL A 523 12.10 27.59 27.08
CA VAL A 523 13.55 27.38 27.20
C VAL A 523 13.86 26.49 28.38
N ALA A 524 13.23 26.69 29.55
CA ALA A 524 13.43 25.85 30.72
C ALA A 524 13.04 24.38 30.46
N TRP A 525 11.96 24.12 29.71
CA TRP A 525 11.59 22.76 29.29
C TRP A 525 12.59 22.14 28.30
N ARG A 526 13.18 22.91 27.39
CA ARG A 526 14.27 22.44 26.53
C ARG A 526 15.48 22.01 27.34
N ASP A 527 15.89 22.83 28.32
CA ASP A 527 17.00 22.54 29.23
C ASP A 527 16.68 21.32 30.12
N TRP A 528 15.42 21.16 30.55
CA TRP A 528 14.97 19.98 31.31
C TRP A 528 15.10 18.69 30.47
N LEU A 529 14.61 18.71 29.23
CA LEU A 529 14.74 17.59 28.30
C LEU A 529 16.20 17.20 28.07
N GLU A 530 17.10 18.18 27.91
CA GLU A 530 18.53 17.97 27.71
C GLU A 530 19.18 17.36 28.96
N ARG A 531 18.87 17.90 30.15
CA ARG A 531 19.38 17.36 31.44
C ARG A 531 19.01 15.90 31.65
N HIS A 532 17.81 15.50 31.29
CA HIS A 532 17.34 14.13 31.40
C HIS A 532 17.68 13.25 30.17
N GLY A 533 18.45 13.76 29.22
CA GLY A 533 18.86 13.01 28.02
C GLY A 533 17.71 12.57 27.11
N ILE A 534 16.60 13.31 27.12
CA ILE A 534 15.38 12.97 26.38
C ILE A 534 15.41 13.57 24.98
N THR A 535 15.41 12.71 23.96
CA THR A 535 15.25 13.11 22.55
C THR A 535 13.80 12.93 22.14
N GLN A 536 13.11 14.00 21.79
CA GLN A 536 11.71 13.96 21.37
C GLN A 536 11.53 13.28 20.03
N PRO A 537 10.42 12.53 19.78
CA PRO A 537 10.19 11.79 18.53
C PRO A 537 9.94 12.73 17.34
N PHE A 538 9.48 13.94 17.59
CA PHE A 538 9.30 15.03 16.64
C PHE A 538 9.52 16.37 17.37
N LYS A 539 9.62 17.46 16.63
CA LYS A 539 9.74 18.79 17.22
C LYS A 539 8.49 19.14 18.01
N GLN A 540 8.57 19.08 19.34
CA GLN A 540 7.54 19.54 20.25
C GLN A 540 8.03 20.77 21.03
N ALA A 541 8.97 20.63 21.95
CA ALA A 541 9.52 21.77 22.69
C ALA A 541 10.35 22.72 21.80
N HIS A 542 10.94 22.18 20.74
CA HIS A 542 11.66 22.94 19.72
C HIS A 542 10.80 23.28 18.49
N ARG A 543 9.46 23.26 18.64
CA ARG A 543 8.54 23.56 17.55
C ARG A 543 8.57 25.04 17.20
N GLU A 544 8.55 25.35 15.93
CA GLU A 544 8.46 26.71 15.41
C GLU A 544 7.09 27.30 15.74
N ILE A 545 7.08 28.54 16.24
CA ILE A 545 5.86 29.28 16.60
C ILE A 545 5.71 30.48 15.66
N TYR A 546 4.53 30.63 15.09
CA TYR A 546 4.20 31.73 14.19
C TYR A 546 3.14 32.61 14.86
N LEU A 547 3.58 33.77 15.37
CA LEU A 547 2.73 34.79 15.90
C LEU A 547 2.38 35.80 14.83
N LEU A 548 1.26 36.53 15.02
CA LEU A 548 0.86 37.62 14.12
C LEU A 548 1.91 38.75 14.14
N THR A 549 2.32 39.19 12.96
CA THR A 549 3.10 40.40 12.77
C THR A 549 2.21 41.64 12.73
N ASP A 550 2.81 42.84 12.85
CA ASP A 550 2.07 44.10 12.74
C ASP A 550 1.47 44.29 11.32
N ALA A 551 2.16 43.80 10.28
CA ALA A 551 1.62 43.82 8.93
C ALA A 551 0.38 42.91 8.80
N GLU A 552 0.42 41.70 9.36
CA GLU A 552 -0.75 40.80 9.35
C GLU A 552 -1.93 41.36 10.17
N ARG A 553 -1.64 42.08 11.25
CA ARG A 553 -2.68 42.82 11.99
C ARG A 553 -3.32 43.95 11.15
N ALA A 554 -2.52 44.58 10.31
CA ALA A 554 -2.96 45.69 9.48
C ALA A 554 -3.62 45.22 8.15
N THR A 555 -3.16 44.13 7.54
CA THR A 555 -3.85 43.47 6.40
C THR A 555 -5.15 42.83 6.86
N GLY A 556 -5.21 42.41 8.09
CA GLY A 556 -6.40 41.88 8.74
C GLY A 556 -6.73 40.47 8.40
N THR A 557 -6.88 40.12 7.11
CA THR A 557 -7.51 38.85 6.66
C THR A 557 -6.56 37.91 5.90
N TYR A 558 -5.30 38.29 5.67
CA TYR A 558 -4.35 37.44 4.94
C TYR A 558 -2.92 37.61 5.42
N SER A 559 -2.10 36.59 5.19
CA SER A 559 -0.64 36.60 5.43
C SER A 559 0.11 36.34 4.14
N ASN A 560 1.06 37.20 3.82
CA ASN A 560 1.99 37.08 2.68
C ASN A 560 3.40 36.61 3.09
N ARG A 561 3.57 36.04 4.30
CA ARG A 561 4.90 35.56 4.77
C ARG A 561 5.59 34.62 3.83
N PHE A 562 4.79 33.84 3.13
CA PHE A 562 5.28 32.76 2.27
C PHE A 562 4.83 32.96 0.82
N ALA A 563 4.52 34.20 0.45
CA ALA A 563 4.27 34.61 -0.92
C ALA A 563 5.55 34.73 -1.72
N ALA A 564 5.42 34.92 -3.01
CA ALA A 564 6.52 35.14 -3.96
C ALA A 564 7.53 33.98 -4.04
N HIS A 565 7.18 32.78 -3.64
CA HIS A 565 8.05 31.60 -3.82
C HIS A 565 7.64 30.79 -5.05
N VAL A 566 8.64 30.28 -5.76
CA VAL A 566 8.45 29.33 -6.85
C VAL A 566 8.73 27.93 -6.30
N LEU A 567 7.70 27.07 -6.26
CA LEU A 567 7.78 25.74 -5.69
C LEU A 567 7.84 24.67 -6.79
N ARG A 568 8.59 23.59 -6.59
CA ARG A 568 8.48 22.38 -7.39
C ARG A 568 7.12 21.70 -7.13
N GLN A 569 6.25 21.65 -8.14
CA GLN A 569 4.88 21.16 -8.03
C GLN A 569 4.80 19.77 -7.39
N HIS A 570 5.58 18.81 -7.87
CA HIS A 570 5.57 17.43 -7.39
C HIS A 570 5.97 17.31 -5.90
N GLN A 571 6.98 18.07 -5.43
CA GLN A 571 7.40 18.06 -4.03
C GLN A 571 6.35 18.72 -3.13
N PHE A 572 5.86 19.88 -3.54
CA PHE A 572 4.78 20.57 -2.83
C PHE A 572 3.55 19.68 -2.69
N HIS A 573 3.09 19.09 -3.79
CA HIS A 573 1.92 18.22 -3.80
C HIS A 573 2.05 17.02 -2.84
N SER A 574 3.22 16.39 -2.81
CA SER A 574 3.49 15.24 -1.94
C SER A 574 3.52 15.65 -0.45
N LEU A 575 4.16 16.77 -0.13
CA LEU A 575 4.23 17.30 1.24
C LEU A 575 2.85 17.77 1.73
N ALA A 576 2.11 18.49 0.88
CA ALA A 576 0.77 18.96 1.19
C ALA A 576 -0.16 17.78 1.54
N ALA A 577 -0.15 16.71 0.73
CA ALA A 577 -0.93 15.52 0.99
C ALA A 577 -0.59 14.85 2.34
N ILE A 578 0.70 14.72 2.69
CA ILE A 578 1.15 14.17 3.98
C ILE A 578 0.65 15.02 5.16
N ARG A 579 0.59 16.36 4.99
CA ARG A 579 0.12 17.29 6.02
C ARG A 579 -1.40 17.49 6.03
N GLY A 580 -2.15 16.72 5.21
CA GLY A 580 -3.61 16.80 5.15
C GLY A 580 -4.15 17.99 4.36
N TRP A 581 -3.32 18.59 3.50
CA TRP A 581 -3.74 19.61 2.54
C TRP A 581 -4.19 18.97 1.23
N HIS A 582 -5.21 19.52 0.64
CA HIS A 582 -5.73 19.15 -0.67
C HIS A 582 -5.28 20.16 -1.71
N ASN A 583 -4.49 19.71 -2.70
CA ASN A 583 -4.11 20.50 -3.86
C ASN A 583 -4.59 19.82 -5.14
N LYS A 584 -5.44 20.51 -5.91
CA LYS A 584 -5.98 20.00 -7.19
C LYS A 584 -5.24 20.58 -8.40
N LEU A 585 -4.54 21.70 -8.25
CA LEU A 585 -3.82 22.34 -9.35
C LEU A 585 -2.67 21.45 -9.83
N ARG A 586 -2.78 20.90 -11.02
CA ARG A 586 -1.77 20.03 -11.64
C ARG A 586 -1.50 20.35 -13.10
N LEU A 587 -2.54 20.58 -13.88
CA LEU A 587 -2.48 20.70 -15.34
C LEU A 587 -2.74 22.14 -15.77
N CYS A 588 -1.97 22.60 -16.75
CA CYS A 588 -2.17 23.90 -17.36
C CYS A 588 -3.42 23.97 -18.26
N VAL A 589 -4.06 22.84 -18.50
CA VAL A 589 -5.31 22.74 -19.29
C VAL A 589 -6.56 22.68 -18.42
N ASP A 590 -6.41 22.65 -17.09
CA ASP A 590 -7.56 22.74 -16.18
C ASP A 590 -8.14 24.16 -16.24
N ASP A 591 -9.46 24.28 -16.41
CA ASP A 591 -10.11 25.60 -16.52
C ASP A 591 -9.95 26.39 -15.22
N CYS A 592 -10.27 25.77 -14.10
CA CYS A 592 -10.15 26.35 -12.78
C CYS A 592 -9.73 25.33 -11.72
N ALA A 593 -8.97 25.80 -10.72
CA ALA A 593 -8.56 25.01 -9.58
C ALA A 593 -8.80 25.80 -8.28
N PRO A 594 -9.25 25.13 -7.21
CA PRO A 594 -9.26 25.71 -5.89
C PRO A 594 -7.81 25.89 -5.39
N PRO A 595 -7.59 26.81 -4.41
CA PRO A 595 -6.30 26.92 -3.73
C PRO A 595 -5.96 25.62 -3.00
N ALA A 596 -4.71 25.48 -2.58
CA ALA A 596 -4.36 24.40 -1.67
C ALA A 596 -5.11 24.63 -0.35
N THR A 597 -5.93 23.65 0.06
CA THR A 597 -6.83 23.79 1.22
C THR A 597 -6.53 22.77 2.30
N ARG A 598 -6.67 23.19 3.57
CA ARG A 598 -6.69 22.31 4.73
C ARG A 598 -7.95 22.56 5.54
N GLU A 599 -8.79 21.53 5.63
CA GLU A 599 -9.96 21.56 6.50
C GLU A 599 -9.58 21.24 7.95
N LEU A 600 -10.15 22.00 8.88
CA LEU A 600 -9.92 21.91 10.32
C LEU A 600 -11.27 21.76 11.04
N PRO A 601 -11.95 20.60 10.93
CA PRO A 601 -13.33 20.42 11.38
C PRO A 601 -13.55 20.71 12.88
N ARG A 602 -12.57 20.37 13.72
CA ARG A 602 -12.62 20.65 15.17
C ARG A 602 -12.63 22.14 15.52
N TRP A 603 -12.22 22.96 14.56
CA TRP A 603 -12.15 24.42 14.71
C TRP A 603 -13.21 25.13 13.88
N GLY A 604 -13.98 24.41 13.05
CA GLY A 604 -14.91 25.00 12.11
C GLY A 604 -14.27 25.88 11.04
N LEU A 605 -12.98 25.61 10.74
CA LEU A 605 -12.14 26.45 9.88
C LEU A 605 -11.66 25.69 8.64
N ARG A 606 -11.43 26.43 7.57
CA ARG A 606 -10.69 26.03 6.38
C ARG A 606 -9.54 27.01 6.14
N ALA A 607 -8.30 26.54 6.10
CA ALA A 607 -7.15 27.30 5.67
C ALA A 607 -6.95 27.16 4.16
N GLU A 608 -6.60 28.22 3.47
CA GLU A 608 -6.28 28.28 2.06
C GLU A 608 -4.88 28.85 1.86
N TYR A 609 -4.06 28.19 1.04
CA TYR A 609 -2.79 28.71 0.55
C TYR A 609 -2.93 28.90 -0.96
N TRP A 610 -2.88 30.13 -1.38
CA TRP A 610 -3.09 30.51 -2.75
C TRP A 610 -1.83 30.24 -3.57
N ILE A 611 -2.01 29.49 -4.65
CA ILE A 611 -0.93 29.04 -5.55
C ILE A 611 -1.45 29.11 -6.99
N GLU A 612 -0.55 29.38 -7.94
CA GLU A 612 -0.87 29.38 -9.36
C GLU A 612 0.23 28.64 -10.15
N GLY A 613 -0.05 28.24 -11.38
CA GLY A 613 0.95 27.64 -12.28
C GLY A 613 1.99 28.66 -12.72
N ASP A 614 3.27 28.25 -12.76
CA ASP A 614 4.36 29.09 -13.25
C ASP A 614 4.66 28.74 -14.71
N GLY A 615 4.22 29.63 -15.62
CA GLY A 615 4.30 29.46 -17.07
C GLY A 615 3.27 28.47 -17.65
N ALA A 616 3.21 28.34 -18.97
CA ALA A 616 2.28 27.44 -19.66
C ALA A 616 2.88 26.78 -20.92
N GLU A 617 4.19 26.95 -21.18
CA GLU A 617 4.86 26.38 -22.34
C GLU A 617 5.12 24.89 -22.15
N TYR A 618 4.53 24.06 -23.04
CA TYR A 618 4.69 22.61 -22.99
C TYR A 618 6.16 22.19 -23.19
N GLY A 619 6.64 21.31 -22.34
CA GLY A 619 8.02 20.84 -22.36
C GLY A 619 9.05 21.79 -21.75
N VAL A 620 8.66 23.03 -21.38
CA VAL A 620 9.51 24.05 -20.72
C VAL A 620 9.03 24.32 -19.29
N ASP A 621 7.78 24.78 -19.15
CA ASP A 621 7.16 25.09 -17.87
C ASP A 621 6.31 23.91 -17.35
N THR A 622 5.89 23.08 -18.29
CA THR A 622 5.11 21.88 -18.03
C THR A 622 5.79 20.65 -18.61
N THR A 623 5.35 19.47 -18.19
CA THR A 623 5.65 18.23 -18.90
C THR A 623 4.96 18.20 -20.26
N ASP A 624 5.32 17.24 -21.13
CA ASP A 624 4.63 17.01 -22.41
C ASP A 624 3.12 16.70 -22.24
N SER A 625 2.71 16.24 -21.05
CA SER A 625 1.32 16.00 -20.68
C SER A 625 0.62 17.22 -20.07
N GLY A 626 1.27 18.38 -20.01
CA GLY A 626 0.70 19.62 -19.48
C GLY A 626 0.72 19.73 -17.94
N SER A 627 1.44 18.87 -17.23
CA SER A 627 1.57 19.01 -15.78
C SER A 627 2.58 20.10 -15.45
N TYR A 628 2.21 21.06 -14.60
CA TYR A 628 3.11 22.11 -14.14
C TYR A 628 4.36 21.51 -13.49
N LEU A 629 5.53 22.06 -13.82
CA LEU A 629 6.80 21.75 -13.15
C LEU A 629 6.97 22.60 -11.90
N ARG A 630 6.47 23.82 -11.93
CA ARG A 630 6.58 24.83 -10.86
C ARG A 630 5.26 25.51 -10.60
N LEU A 631 5.10 25.99 -9.36
CA LEU A 631 3.95 26.77 -8.90
C LEU A 631 4.47 28.04 -8.23
N ARG A 632 3.79 29.16 -8.42
CA ARG A 632 4.03 30.40 -7.70
C ARG A 632 3.09 30.49 -6.50
N THR A 633 3.55 31.12 -5.44
CA THR A 633 2.81 31.21 -4.17
C THR A 633 2.38 32.66 -3.91
N ASP A 634 1.24 32.79 -3.29
CA ASP A 634 0.67 34.05 -2.84
C ASP A 634 0.26 33.94 -1.34
N GLN A 635 -0.88 34.29 -0.96
CA GLN A 635 -1.31 34.52 0.42
C GLN A 635 -1.91 33.29 1.10
N VAL A 636 -1.89 33.32 2.45
CA VAL A 636 -2.63 32.39 3.32
C VAL A 636 -3.86 33.09 3.88
N ARG A 637 -5.03 32.47 3.76
CA ARG A 637 -6.31 32.94 4.30
C ARG A 637 -7.05 31.86 5.07
N PHE A 638 -8.03 32.29 5.88
CA PHE A 638 -8.91 31.41 6.64
C PHE A 638 -10.38 31.76 6.38
N TYR A 639 -11.19 30.73 6.27
CA TYR A 639 -12.62 30.79 6.06
C TYR A 639 -13.37 29.87 7.02
N PRO A 640 -14.67 30.10 7.29
CA PRO A 640 -15.53 29.08 7.87
C PRO A 640 -15.48 27.80 7.01
N ILE A 641 -15.54 26.64 7.64
CA ILE A 641 -15.36 25.34 6.94
C ILE A 641 -16.41 25.10 5.85
N ASP A 642 -17.61 25.62 6.05
CA ASP A 642 -18.80 25.55 5.18
C ASP A 642 -18.88 26.67 4.13
N ALA A 643 -17.97 27.64 4.16
CA ALA A 643 -17.92 28.71 3.18
C ALA A 643 -17.73 28.17 1.76
N PRO A 644 -18.32 28.82 0.73
CA PRO A 644 -18.05 28.48 -0.66
C PRO A 644 -16.56 28.45 -0.95
N GLN A 645 -16.13 27.54 -1.81
CA GLN A 645 -14.71 27.37 -2.14
C GLN A 645 -14.25 28.45 -3.11
N ASN A 646 -13.12 29.07 -2.85
CA ASN A 646 -12.44 29.91 -3.82
C ASN A 646 -11.89 29.07 -4.98
N SER A 647 -11.84 29.66 -6.15
CA SER A 647 -11.26 29.06 -7.36
C SER A 647 -10.63 30.14 -8.24
N ALA A 648 -9.53 29.80 -8.90
CA ALA A 648 -8.87 30.67 -9.86
C ALA A 648 -8.58 29.87 -11.14
N HIS A 649 -8.36 30.59 -12.26
CA HIS A 649 -7.88 29.95 -13.49
C HIS A 649 -6.50 29.32 -13.25
N CYS A 650 -6.25 28.16 -13.85
CA CYS A 650 -5.01 27.42 -13.61
C CYS A 650 -3.72 28.20 -13.96
N SER A 651 -3.80 29.11 -14.97
CA SER A 651 -2.66 29.91 -15.43
C SER A 651 -2.55 31.27 -14.72
N GLY A 652 -3.24 31.46 -13.63
CA GLY A 652 -3.21 32.69 -12.85
C GLY A 652 -4.50 33.51 -12.94
N GLY A 653 -4.65 34.41 -11.99
CA GLY A 653 -5.83 35.24 -11.81
C GLY A 653 -6.20 35.31 -10.33
N GLU A 654 -7.05 36.25 -9.98
CA GLU A 654 -7.51 36.36 -8.60
C GLU A 654 -8.40 35.17 -8.23
N TYR A 655 -8.19 34.63 -7.05
CA TYR A 655 -9.09 33.65 -6.46
C TYR A 655 -10.41 34.31 -6.09
N ALA A 656 -11.52 33.75 -6.54
CA ALA A 656 -12.86 34.23 -6.24
C ALA A 656 -13.80 33.06 -5.90
N MET A 657 -14.81 33.32 -5.11
CA MET A 657 -15.89 32.36 -4.86
C MET A 657 -16.82 32.30 -6.06
N TRP A 658 -17.06 31.12 -6.59
CA TRP A 658 -18.08 30.89 -7.61
C TRP A 658 -19.41 30.65 -6.89
N LEU A 659 -20.19 31.72 -6.79
CA LEU A 659 -21.46 31.74 -6.07
C LEU A 659 -22.61 31.40 -6.99
N ARG A 660 -23.66 30.77 -6.46
CA ARG A 660 -24.95 30.69 -7.11
C ARG A 660 -25.68 32.03 -6.90
N ASP A 661 -26.71 32.31 -7.72
CA ASP A 661 -27.46 33.57 -7.67
C ASP A 661 -28.09 33.87 -6.29
N ASP A 662 -28.24 32.88 -5.43
CA ASP A 662 -28.81 32.93 -4.09
C ASP A 662 -27.78 32.93 -2.95
N GLN A 663 -26.50 33.01 -3.26
CA GLN A 663 -25.41 32.95 -2.29
C GLN A 663 -24.65 34.27 -2.21
N ASP A 664 -24.41 34.73 -1.00
CA ASP A 664 -23.55 35.89 -0.71
C ASP A 664 -22.09 35.47 -0.57
N PRO A 665 -21.12 36.30 -0.98
CA PRO A 665 -19.71 36.04 -0.73
C PRO A 665 -19.42 36.04 0.78
N VAL A 666 -18.55 35.09 1.18
CA VAL A 666 -18.11 34.97 2.56
C VAL A 666 -16.73 35.59 2.68
N GLU A 667 -16.63 36.62 3.50
CA GLU A 667 -15.34 37.26 3.79
C GLU A 667 -14.40 36.32 4.55
N PRO A 668 -13.09 36.42 4.28
CA PRO A 668 -12.09 35.66 5.05
C PRO A 668 -12.12 36.15 6.53
N ILE A 669 -11.90 35.20 7.43
CA ILE A 669 -11.85 35.46 8.87
C ILE A 669 -10.60 36.32 9.19
N PRO A 670 -10.74 37.37 9.99
CA PRO A 670 -9.59 38.15 10.45
C PRO A 670 -8.55 37.27 11.13
N LEU A 671 -7.27 37.42 10.78
CA LEU A 671 -6.16 36.60 11.35
C LEU A 671 -6.09 36.74 12.89
N ALA A 672 -6.51 37.88 13.45
CA ALA A 672 -6.56 38.10 14.88
C ALA A 672 -7.61 37.22 15.59
N ASP A 673 -8.65 36.78 14.88
CA ASP A 673 -9.72 35.94 15.39
C ASP A 673 -9.39 34.44 15.23
N ILE A 674 -8.31 34.10 14.51
CA ILE A 674 -7.84 32.71 14.37
C ILE A 674 -7.14 32.29 15.65
N PRO A 675 -7.52 31.17 16.27
CA PRO A 675 -6.82 30.65 17.44
C PRO A 675 -5.31 30.55 17.20
N PRO A 676 -4.46 31.05 18.12
CA PRO A 676 -3.00 31.11 17.91
C PRO A 676 -2.36 29.78 17.56
N LEU A 677 -2.86 28.68 18.12
CA LEU A 677 -2.42 27.33 17.81
C LEU A 677 -2.71 26.97 16.32
N VAL A 678 -3.89 27.30 15.84
CA VAL A 678 -4.28 27.03 14.45
C VAL A 678 -3.43 27.85 13.48
N LEU A 679 -3.30 29.15 13.76
CA LEU A 679 -2.49 30.04 12.94
C LEU A 679 -1.05 29.54 12.87
N SER A 680 -0.45 29.23 14.03
CA SER A 680 0.92 28.76 14.11
C SER A 680 1.13 27.44 13.34
N GLU A 681 0.24 26.47 13.51
CA GLU A 681 0.39 25.16 12.85
C GLU A 681 0.14 25.21 11.33
N VAL A 682 -0.78 26.07 10.88
CA VAL A 682 -1.03 26.27 9.45
C VAL A 682 0.16 26.98 8.80
N LEU A 683 0.66 28.05 9.40
CA LEU A 683 1.84 28.77 8.87
C LEU A 683 3.10 27.91 8.91
N ARG A 684 3.24 27.03 9.92
CA ARG A 684 4.31 26.06 9.99
C ARG A 684 4.28 25.04 8.85
N ASP A 685 3.09 24.57 8.45
CA ASP A 685 2.96 23.71 7.28
C ASP A 685 3.40 24.43 6.00
N VAL A 686 2.95 25.68 5.83
CA VAL A 686 3.33 26.49 4.65
C VAL A 686 4.82 26.77 4.63
N ASP A 687 5.46 27.08 5.77
CA ASP A 687 6.90 27.23 5.87
C ASP A 687 7.65 25.94 5.48
N LEU A 688 7.13 24.78 5.90
CA LEU A 688 7.67 23.48 5.50
C LEU A 688 7.60 23.29 3.97
N PHE A 689 6.48 23.68 3.35
CA PHE A 689 6.32 23.56 1.89
C PHE A 689 7.32 24.43 1.17
N VAL A 690 7.44 25.70 1.56
CA VAL A 690 8.41 26.62 1.01
C VAL A 690 9.84 26.15 1.28
N GLY A 691 10.15 25.79 2.53
CA GLY A 691 11.49 25.35 2.93
C GLY A 691 12.00 24.10 2.21
N VAL A 692 11.11 23.25 1.71
CA VAL A 692 11.48 22.00 1.00
C VAL A 692 11.34 22.11 -0.51
N ALA A 693 10.27 22.74 -0.99
CA ALA A 693 9.92 22.72 -2.41
C ALA A 693 10.32 23.99 -3.17
N SER A 694 10.66 25.08 -2.49
CA SER A 694 11.05 26.33 -3.17
C SER A 694 12.34 26.14 -3.98
N VAL A 695 12.34 26.69 -5.18
CA VAL A 695 13.49 26.76 -6.09
C VAL A 695 13.97 28.21 -6.32
N GLY A 696 13.23 29.17 -5.82
CA GLY A 696 13.55 30.59 -5.93
C GLY A 696 12.36 31.47 -5.57
N ASN A 697 12.50 32.76 -5.82
CA ASN A 697 11.44 33.73 -5.63
C ASN A 697 10.92 34.20 -7.01
N ASP A 698 9.64 34.54 -7.04
CA ASP A 698 9.01 35.21 -8.16
C ASP A 698 9.34 36.71 -8.09
N PRO A 699 10.18 37.27 -8.99
CA PRO A 699 10.54 38.69 -8.96
C PRO A 699 9.40 39.59 -9.44
N THR A 700 8.37 39.03 -10.04
CA THR A 700 7.21 39.76 -10.55
C THR A 700 6.07 39.85 -9.55
N TRP A 701 6.16 39.10 -8.44
CA TRP A 701 5.11 39.08 -7.43
C TRP A 701 4.92 40.47 -6.81
N GLN A 702 3.68 40.82 -6.63
CA GLN A 702 3.27 42.07 -5.96
C GLN A 702 2.11 41.76 -5.02
N ASP A 703 2.14 42.40 -3.82
CA ASP A 703 1.02 42.33 -2.91
C ASP A 703 -0.17 43.04 -3.54
N GLY A 704 -1.23 42.30 -3.88
CA GLY A 704 -2.50 42.82 -4.41
C GLY A 704 -3.45 43.32 -3.31
N GLY A 705 -3.13 43.11 -2.04
CA GLY A 705 -3.96 43.45 -0.90
C GLY A 705 -3.85 44.94 -0.49
N PRO A 706 -4.66 45.41 0.46
CA PRO A 706 -5.25 46.74 0.55
C PRO A 706 -4.33 47.88 0.01
N ASP A 707 -4.64 48.32 -1.22
CA ASP A 707 -3.92 49.37 -1.96
C ASP A 707 -2.41 49.17 -2.14
N GLY A 708 -1.91 47.93 -2.03
CA GLY A 708 -0.50 47.60 -2.07
C GLY A 708 0.31 48.25 -0.94
N ARG A 709 -0.35 48.67 0.14
CA ARG A 709 0.21 49.40 1.27
C ARG A 709 1.38 48.68 1.96
N PHE A 710 1.35 47.38 1.99
CA PHE A 710 2.38 46.54 2.65
C PHE A 710 3.36 45.88 1.69
N ARG A 711 3.35 46.26 0.41
CA ARG A 711 4.22 45.67 -0.63
C ARG A 711 5.69 45.67 -0.23
N GLU A 712 6.19 46.81 0.20
CA GLU A 712 7.60 46.93 0.61
C GLU A 712 7.92 46.11 1.86
N TYR A 713 6.98 46.08 2.81
CA TYR A 713 7.14 45.26 4.01
C TYR A 713 7.28 43.79 3.64
N TRP A 714 6.36 43.24 2.86
CA TRP A 714 6.40 41.84 2.49
C TRP A 714 7.56 41.51 1.57
N ALA A 715 7.94 42.35 0.65
CA ALA A 715 9.13 42.20 -0.17
C ALA A 715 10.39 42.15 0.68
N SER A 716 10.46 42.96 1.75
CA SER A 716 11.61 42.98 2.67
C SER A 716 11.55 41.90 3.75
N TYR A 717 10.43 41.20 3.94
CA TYR A 717 10.24 40.22 5.03
C TYR A 717 11.32 39.12 5.00
N GLY A 718 11.73 38.67 3.82
CA GLY A 718 12.82 37.71 3.63
C GLY A 718 14.16 38.17 4.18
N PHE A 719 14.37 39.47 4.46
CA PHE A 719 15.56 40.10 4.97
C PHE A 719 15.28 41.01 6.18
N GLY A 720 14.12 40.87 6.80
CA GLY A 720 13.65 41.71 7.90
C GLY A 720 14.31 41.44 9.25
N GLU A 721 13.73 41.99 10.31
CA GLU A 721 14.22 41.81 11.67
C GLU A 721 14.20 40.33 12.10
N LEU A 722 15.14 39.94 12.96
CA LEU A 722 15.24 38.56 13.44
C LEU A 722 14.11 38.26 14.45
N ASN A 723 13.46 37.12 14.26
CA ASN A 723 12.58 36.55 15.26
C ASN A 723 13.37 35.84 16.37
N ALA A 724 12.73 35.46 17.46
CA ALA A 724 13.37 34.81 18.62
C ALA A 724 14.21 33.58 18.24
N SER A 725 13.70 32.74 17.29
CA SER A 725 14.46 31.57 16.79
C SER A 725 15.71 31.98 16.02
N ALA A 726 15.63 33.04 15.24
CA ALA A 726 16.77 33.55 14.48
C ALA A 726 17.80 34.27 15.39
N GLU A 727 17.38 34.91 16.47
CA GLU A 727 18.29 35.44 17.50
C GLU A 727 19.00 34.32 18.25
N THR A 728 18.31 33.24 18.59
CA THR A 728 18.94 32.04 19.15
C THR A 728 19.99 31.49 18.19
N ARG A 729 19.66 31.42 16.91
CA ARG A 729 20.57 30.98 15.84
C ARG A 729 21.80 31.88 15.71
N ARG A 730 21.59 33.17 15.80
CA ARG A 730 22.66 34.15 15.83
C ARG A 730 23.65 33.91 16.98
N THR A 731 23.10 33.69 18.19
CA THR A 731 23.90 33.38 19.38
C THR A 731 24.69 32.09 19.23
N LEU A 732 24.10 31.06 18.61
CA LEU A 732 24.79 29.81 18.30
C LEU A 732 25.91 30.02 17.25
N LEU A 733 25.64 30.77 16.18
CA LEU A 733 26.61 31.07 15.14
C LEU A 733 27.81 31.88 15.69
N ASP A 734 27.57 32.81 16.58
CA ASP A 734 28.63 33.56 17.22
C ASP A 734 29.66 32.67 17.95
N ARG A 735 29.17 31.57 18.55
CA ARG A 735 30.00 30.56 19.22
C ARG A 735 30.60 29.52 18.25
N LEU A 736 29.93 29.25 17.14
CA LEU A 736 30.35 28.23 16.17
C LEU A 736 31.39 28.77 15.16
N ILE A 737 31.19 29.97 14.64
CA ILE A 737 32.05 30.58 13.58
C ILE A 737 33.52 30.49 13.91
N PRO A 738 34.00 30.83 15.13
CA PRO A 738 35.42 30.75 15.45
C PRO A 738 36.05 29.35 15.33
N ARG A 739 35.21 28.32 15.28
CA ARG A 739 35.60 26.90 15.20
C ARG A 739 35.49 26.32 13.79
N LEU A 740 34.97 27.09 12.84
CA LEU A 740 34.82 26.66 11.46
C LEU A 740 36.12 26.89 10.65
N ALA A 741 36.30 26.04 9.64
CA ALA A 741 37.42 26.19 8.70
C ALA A 741 37.38 27.49 7.89
N ILE A 742 36.25 28.20 7.91
CA ILE A 742 36.01 29.47 7.21
C ILE A 742 35.92 30.65 8.19
N ALA A 743 36.41 30.50 9.40
CA ALA A 743 36.28 31.51 10.47
C ALA A 743 36.82 32.89 10.03
N ASP A 744 37.95 32.92 9.35
CA ASP A 744 38.61 34.12 8.82
C ASP A 744 37.88 34.81 7.67
N ARG A 745 36.85 34.14 7.11
CA ARG A 745 36.01 34.64 6.02
C ARG A 745 34.61 35.04 6.46
N CYS A 746 34.28 34.84 7.74
CA CYS A 746 32.91 35.01 8.26
C CYS A 746 32.89 36.09 9.35
N THR A 747 31.92 37.01 9.26
CA THR A 747 31.59 37.97 10.32
C THR A 747 30.07 38.04 10.53
N LEU A 748 29.65 38.20 11.79
CA LEU A 748 28.24 38.42 12.13
C LEU A 748 27.99 39.90 12.31
N GLU A 749 27.12 40.46 11.46
CA GLU A 749 26.76 41.89 11.55
C GLU A 749 25.25 42.04 11.45
N GLY A 750 24.63 42.58 12.53
CA GLY A 750 23.20 42.76 12.61
C GLY A 750 22.47 41.43 12.41
N ARG A 751 21.64 41.34 11.39
CA ARG A 751 20.81 40.19 11.02
C ARG A 751 21.45 39.30 9.95
N PHE A 752 22.70 39.53 9.59
CA PHE A 752 23.38 38.79 8.53
C PHE A 752 24.66 38.10 9.02
N LEU A 753 24.92 36.93 8.42
CA LEU A 753 26.23 36.32 8.37
C LEU A 753 26.92 36.81 7.07
N HIS A 754 27.95 37.62 7.19
CA HIS A 754 28.77 38.04 6.07
C HIS A 754 29.81 36.95 5.76
N VAL A 755 29.92 36.57 4.51
CA VAL A 755 30.84 35.54 4.03
C VAL A 755 31.67 36.15 2.89
N ARG A 756 32.98 36.21 3.06
CA ARG A 756 33.91 36.65 2.04
C ARG A 756 34.30 35.44 1.17
N GLY A 757 33.76 35.37 -0.05
CA GLY A 757 34.19 34.44 -1.09
C GLY A 757 35.49 34.88 -1.78
N ASP A 758 35.86 34.14 -2.82
CA ASP A 758 37.01 34.50 -3.68
C ASP A 758 36.62 35.53 -4.76
N ARG A 759 35.34 35.54 -5.18
CA ARG A 759 34.78 36.45 -6.21
C ARG A 759 33.97 37.58 -5.59
N HIS A 760 33.06 37.24 -4.69
CA HIS A 760 32.10 38.17 -4.09
C HIS A 760 32.08 38.08 -2.56
N THR A 761 31.51 39.08 -1.93
CA THR A 761 31.11 39.01 -0.52
C THR A 761 29.58 38.83 -0.45
N TYR A 762 29.13 37.97 0.44
CA TYR A 762 27.75 37.57 0.56
C TYR A 762 27.22 37.93 1.95
N LYS A 763 25.93 38.28 2.01
CA LYS A 763 25.20 38.51 3.25
C LYS A 763 24.12 37.41 3.34
N ILE A 764 24.23 36.48 4.26
CA ILE A 764 23.25 35.44 4.49
C ILE A 764 22.34 35.87 5.65
N HIS A 765 21.08 36.05 5.39
CA HIS A 765 20.12 36.45 6.40
C HIS A 765 19.87 35.31 7.41
N LEU A 766 19.98 35.56 8.70
CA LEU A 766 19.94 34.57 9.78
C LEU A 766 18.52 34.01 10.01
N GLY A 767 17.49 34.74 9.62
CA GLY A 767 16.11 34.31 9.69
C GLY A 767 15.74 33.38 8.56
N SER A 768 15.86 33.84 7.33
CA SER A 768 15.37 33.14 6.12
C SER A 768 16.44 32.30 5.40
N GLY A 769 17.73 32.52 5.68
CA GLY A 769 18.83 31.93 4.90
C GLY A 769 18.99 32.51 3.49
N ASN A 770 18.27 33.58 3.16
CA ASN A 770 18.40 34.28 1.88
C ASN A 770 19.76 34.97 1.77
N ILE A 771 20.25 35.12 0.55
CA ILE A 771 21.59 35.62 0.30
C ILE A 771 21.53 36.86 -0.58
N LEU A 772 22.28 37.90 -0.17
CA LEU A 772 22.54 39.06 -0.99
C LEU A 772 24.03 39.12 -1.33
N MET A 773 24.35 39.48 -2.58
CA MET A 773 25.73 39.73 -3.03
C MET A 773 26.05 41.21 -2.93
N THR A 774 27.17 41.53 -2.33
CA THR A 774 27.71 42.92 -2.36
C THR A 774 28.48 43.16 -3.65
N PRO A 775 28.54 44.46 -4.13
CA PRO A 775 28.11 45.67 -3.44
C PRO A 775 26.66 46.10 -3.64
N ASN A 776 25.94 45.54 -4.63
CA ASN A 776 24.63 46.03 -5.06
C ASN A 776 23.43 45.32 -4.38
N ASP A 777 23.70 44.45 -3.41
CA ASP A 777 22.69 43.62 -2.71
C ASP A 777 21.81 42.77 -3.65
N GLN A 778 22.42 42.31 -4.75
CA GLN A 778 21.74 41.42 -5.68
C GLN A 778 21.39 40.10 -4.96
N TYR A 779 20.15 39.67 -5.10
CA TYR A 779 19.68 38.39 -4.55
C TYR A 779 20.37 37.22 -5.25
N LEU A 780 20.89 36.27 -4.45
CA LEU A 780 21.46 35.02 -4.93
C LEU A 780 20.63 33.84 -4.44
N CYS A 781 20.00 33.13 -5.36
CA CYS A 781 19.22 31.94 -5.07
C CYS A 781 20.10 30.69 -5.04
N ILE A 782 20.30 30.10 -3.87
CA ILE A 782 20.97 28.82 -3.71
C ILE A 782 20.00 27.85 -3.02
N VAL A 783 19.67 26.76 -3.70
CA VAL A 783 18.88 25.67 -3.13
C VAL A 783 19.84 24.56 -2.68
N PRO A 784 19.92 24.28 -1.37
CA PRO A 784 20.79 23.21 -0.87
C PRO A 784 20.31 21.86 -1.46
N LYS A 785 21.23 21.10 -2.06
CA LYS A 785 20.97 19.69 -2.36
C LYS A 785 20.79 18.97 -1.02
N SER A 786 19.69 18.23 -0.87
CA SER A 786 19.44 17.42 0.32
C SER A 786 20.62 16.46 0.49
N ALA A 787 21.44 16.65 1.50
CA ALA A 787 22.43 15.65 1.89
C ALA A 787 21.68 14.40 2.37
N PRO A 788 22.11 13.17 2.01
CA PRO A 788 21.58 11.98 2.61
C PRO A 788 21.78 12.07 4.13
N VAL A 789 20.71 11.81 4.89
CA VAL A 789 20.76 11.73 6.36
C VAL A 789 21.82 10.69 6.71
N SER A 790 22.93 11.11 7.28
CA SER A 790 23.98 10.19 7.75
C SER A 790 23.39 9.34 8.88
N GLU A 791 23.38 8.04 8.66
CA GLU A 791 22.97 7.07 9.68
C GLU A 791 23.97 7.10 10.85
N GLY A 792 23.52 7.50 12.03
CA GLY A 792 24.14 7.02 13.26
C GLY A 792 24.99 7.95 14.09
N THR A 793 24.57 9.19 14.32
CA THR A 793 25.07 9.96 15.48
C THR A 793 23.90 10.61 16.22
N GLY A 794 23.94 10.58 17.52
CA GLY A 794 22.87 11.10 18.36
C GLY A 794 22.52 12.56 18.04
N TYR A 795 21.26 12.87 18.23
CA TYR A 795 20.66 14.17 18.01
C TYR A 795 21.44 15.26 18.76
N LEU A 796 22.08 16.15 18.00
CA LEU A 796 22.69 17.35 18.58
C LEU A 796 21.59 18.42 18.78
N PRO A 797 21.63 19.23 19.85
CA PRO A 797 20.58 20.21 20.15
C PRO A 797 20.24 21.20 19.02
N TYR A 798 21.18 21.43 18.11
CA TYR A 798 21.04 22.29 16.93
C TYR A 798 20.70 21.54 15.64
N GLU A 799 20.75 20.22 15.59
CA GLU A 799 20.30 19.44 14.42
C GLU A 799 18.79 19.62 14.16
N GLY A 800 18.06 20.12 15.14
CA GLY A 800 16.67 20.53 14.98
C GLY A 800 16.45 21.85 14.25
N ASP A 801 17.48 22.71 14.19
CA ASP A 801 17.40 23.96 13.43
C ASP A 801 17.92 23.73 12.00
N ARG A 802 17.01 23.30 11.14
CA ARG A 802 17.30 23.08 9.72
C ARG A 802 17.87 24.34 9.04
N MET A 803 17.39 25.52 9.44
CA MET A 803 17.85 26.78 8.88
C MET A 803 19.32 27.08 9.26
N LEU A 804 19.74 26.72 10.48
CA LEU A 804 21.13 26.82 10.87
C LEU A 804 22.05 25.97 9.97
N ALA A 805 21.63 24.72 9.70
CA ALA A 805 22.35 23.82 8.80
C ALA A 805 22.40 24.38 7.36
N VAL A 806 21.30 24.96 6.89
CA VAL A 806 21.25 25.63 5.57
C VAL A 806 22.16 26.82 5.50
N ILE A 807 22.17 27.69 6.52
CA ILE A 807 23.05 28.87 6.58
C ILE A 807 24.53 28.47 6.57
N LEU A 808 24.92 27.49 7.38
CA LEU A 808 26.27 26.96 7.44
C LEU A 808 26.71 26.32 6.13
N SER A 809 25.84 25.52 5.51
CA SER A 809 26.12 24.92 4.20
C SER A 809 26.33 25.97 3.11
N LYS A 810 25.47 26.99 3.09
CA LYS A 810 25.61 28.13 2.17
C LYS A 810 26.88 28.89 2.45
N ALA A 811 27.21 29.16 3.70
CA ALA A 811 28.44 29.86 4.08
C ALA A 811 29.73 29.13 3.63
N MET A 812 29.77 27.78 3.85
CA MET A 812 30.91 26.96 3.41
C MET A 812 31.07 26.94 1.90
N MET A 813 29.96 26.86 1.16
CA MET A 813 29.95 26.87 -0.31
C MET A 813 30.43 28.22 -0.84
N LEU A 814 29.88 29.30 -0.31
CA LEU A 814 30.17 30.67 -0.77
C LEU A 814 31.58 31.16 -0.37
N ALA A 815 32.11 30.65 0.74
CA ALA A 815 33.51 30.93 1.10
C ALA A 815 34.52 30.41 0.06
N ALA A 816 34.11 29.45 -0.78
CA ALA A 816 34.94 28.92 -1.87
C ALA A 816 34.17 28.98 -3.20
N ASP A 817 33.59 30.13 -3.52
CA ASP A 817 32.69 30.36 -4.67
C ASP A 817 33.33 30.02 -6.04
N THR A 818 34.67 30.04 -6.16
CA THR A 818 35.38 29.56 -7.34
C THR A 818 35.27 28.05 -7.58
N LYS A 819 34.90 27.28 -6.56
CA LYS A 819 34.71 25.81 -6.64
C LYS A 819 33.28 25.41 -6.96
N ILE A 820 32.37 26.36 -7.06
CA ILE A 820 30.96 26.09 -7.42
C ILE A 820 30.88 25.62 -8.87
N THR A 821 30.28 24.48 -9.08
CA THR A 821 30.12 23.87 -10.42
C THR A 821 28.65 23.81 -10.85
N ASP A 822 27.72 24.20 -9.98
CA ASP A 822 26.27 24.16 -10.30
C ASP A 822 25.94 25.29 -11.30
N PRO A 823 25.44 24.93 -12.52
CA PRO A 823 25.15 25.94 -13.54
C PRO A 823 24.11 26.97 -13.11
N SER A 824 23.14 26.56 -12.27
CA SER A 824 22.08 27.46 -11.80
C SER A 824 22.62 28.55 -10.84
N ILE A 825 23.69 28.26 -10.12
CA ILE A 825 24.35 29.21 -9.25
C ILE A 825 25.34 30.07 -10.08
N LEU A 826 26.13 29.42 -10.95
CA LEU A 826 27.10 30.11 -11.79
C LEU A 826 26.47 31.15 -12.72
N SER A 827 25.26 30.96 -13.17
CA SER A 827 24.55 31.93 -13.99
C SER A 827 24.14 33.20 -13.24
N GLN A 828 24.20 33.19 -11.89
CA GLN A 828 23.85 34.29 -11.02
C GLN A 828 25.10 35.00 -10.45
N LEU A 829 26.27 34.34 -10.47
CA LEU A 829 27.56 34.88 -10.03
C LEU A 829 28.28 35.61 -11.19
#